data_2a43a31a0ca5594ea8df831d9ef46d68
#
_entry.id   2a43a31a0ca5594ea8df831d9ef46d68
#
_cell.length_a   1.000
_cell.length_b   1.000
_cell.length_c   1.000
_cell.angle_alpha   90.00
_cell.angle_beta   90.00
_cell.angle_gamma   90.00
#
_symmetry.space_group_name_H-M   'P 1'
#
loop_
_entity.id
_entity.type
_entity.pdbx_description
1 polymer ?
#
loop_
_entity_poly.entity_id
_entity_poly.type
_entity_poly.pdbx_seq_one_letter_code
_entity_poly.pdbx_strand_id
1 'polypeptide(L)'
;MSEKRVYTFGNGKAEGKADMRNLLGGKGANLAEMNLIGVPVPPGFTITTDVCTEYYEKGKETVVGLLKAEVENSVKHVESLMNSTFGDPSNPLLVSVRSGARASMPGMMDTILNLGLNDAVVDGLVKKTGNARFAYDSYRRFVQMYGDVVLGMKPVNKEDIDPFEAIIQKVKAERGIKLDNEMTVDDLKQLVVLFKNAIKEQTGKEFPNDPMEQLWGAICAVFDSWMNERAILYRKMEGIPQEWGTAVTVQAMVFGNMGDSSATGVCFSRDAGTGENLFNGEYLINAQGEDVVAGIRTPQQITKEGSLRWAAQQNIDEETRAAKYPSMEEAMPELYAQLFALQDKLEKHYHDMQDMEFTVQEGKLWFLQTRNGKRTGTAMVKIAMDLLHEGEIDEKTALLRCEPNKLDELLHPVFDKEALAQSHVLTRGLPASPGAASGQVVFFADDATKWHEDGHQVIMVRIETSPEDLAGMSAAEGILTARGGMTSHAAVVARGMGKCCVSGAGAIMVDYKARTLEIDGTIIREGDYISLNGSTGEVYLGEVKTRPAEVTGDFAELMDLCKKYSKLVVRTNADTPHDAEVASNFGAVGIGLCRTEHMFFENEKIKAMREMILANSTEEREKALEKLLPYQKQDFYGILKCMDGKPVNIRLLDPPLHEFVPHDLKGQEVMAEEMGVSVQFIQSRVSALSESNPMLGLRGCRLGNTFPEITAMQTKAILGAAVQLKKEGFDPKPEIMVPLVGIVNELDIQESIIRKTASKLFKKKGVEVEFKVGTMIEIPRAALTADVIAQKAEYFSFGTNDLTQMTFGYSRDDIASFLPSYLEKKILDVDPFQVLDQKGVGQLIQMGVEKGRKTRKNLKCGICGEHGGEPSSVKFCHRVGLNYVSCSPFRVPIARLAAAQAAVEEMK
;
A
#
# COMPACT_ATOMS: atom_id res chain seq x y z
N MET A 1 -4.42 -31.93 -31.30
CA MET A 1 -3.13 -31.22 -31.47
C MET A 1 -2.56 -31.04 -30.10
N SER A 2 -1.29 -31.45 -29.84
CA SER A 2 -0.67 -31.17 -28.57
C SER A 2 -0.56 -29.66 -28.41
N GLU A 3 -1.02 -29.14 -27.30
CA GLU A 3 -0.96 -27.74 -26.99
C GLU A 3 0.51 -27.30 -26.97
N LYS A 4 0.86 -26.24 -27.68
CA LYS A 4 2.25 -25.74 -27.80
C LYS A 4 2.72 -25.20 -26.45
N ARG A 5 3.91 -25.69 -26.00
CA ARG A 5 4.44 -25.35 -24.68
C ARG A 5 5.67 -24.44 -24.70
N VAL A 6 6.32 -24.33 -25.84
CA VAL A 6 7.58 -23.57 -26.01
C VAL A 6 7.44 -22.58 -27.16
N TYR A 7 7.75 -21.30 -26.89
CA TYR A 7 7.60 -20.17 -27.81
C TYR A 7 8.95 -19.49 -28.04
N THR A 8 9.42 -19.49 -29.28
CA THR A 8 10.71 -18.92 -29.66
C THR A 8 10.60 -17.45 -30.02
N PHE A 9 11.71 -16.71 -29.85
CA PHE A 9 11.88 -15.30 -30.27
C PHE A 9 13.34 -15.04 -30.67
N GLY A 10 13.54 -14.13 -31.61
CA GLY A 10 14.88 -13.70 -32.08
C GLY A 10 14.85 -13.16 -33.51
N ASN A 11 15.79 -12.28 -33.82
CA ASN A 11 16.01 -11.70 -35.15
C ASN A 11 14.73 -11.14 -35.80
N GLY A 12 13.98 -10.33 -35.06
CA GLY A 12 12.76 -9.65 -35.52
C GLY A 12 11.53 -10.57 -35.67
N LYS A 13 11.59 -11.81 -35.19
CA LYS A 13 10.49 -12.77 -35.23
C LYS A 13 10.21 -13.35 -33.85
N ALA A 14 8.95 -13.53 -33.51
CA ALA A 14 8.54 -14.17 -32.27
C ALA A 14 7.21 -14.92 -32.48
N GLU A 15 7.05 -16.01 -31.77
CA GLU A 15 5.83 -16.80 -31.78
C GLU A 15 4.81 -16.30 -30.72
N GLY A 16 5.28 -15.53 -29.76
CA GLY A 16 4.49 -14.85 -28.75
C GLY A 16 4.37 -13.35 -29.00
N LYS A 17 3.53 -12.67 -28.19
CA LYS A 17 3.31 -11.23 -28.19
C LYS A 17 2.84 -10.73 -26.81
N ALA A 18 2.75 -9.39 -26.63
CA ALA A 18 2.47 -8.75 -25.35
C ALA A 18 1.15 -9.20 -24.66
N ASP A 19 0.10 -9.50 -25.43
CA ASP A 19 -1.20 -9.94 -24.88
C ASP A 19 -1.20 -11.38 -24.33
N MET A 20 -0.15 -12.14 -24.62
CA MET A 20 0.01 -13.51 -24.13
C MET A 20 0.68 -13.57 -22.73
N ARG A 21 0.58 -12.50 -21.94
CA ARG A 21 1.19 -12.41 -20.60
C ARG A 21 0.75 -13.54 -19.66
N ASN A 22 -0.50 -13.99 -19.76
CA ASN A 22 -0.99 -15.10 -18.95
C ASN A 22 -0.30 -16.44 -19.26
N LEU A 23 0.14 -16.61 -20.49
CA LEU A 23 0.77 -17.84 -20.97
C LEU A 23 2.30 -17.78 -20.88
N LEU A 24 2.90 -16.66 -21.29
CA LEU A 24 4.36 -16.48 -21.40
C LEU A 24 4.98 -15.80 -20.17
N GLY A 25 4.14 -15.38 -19.19
CA GLY A 25 4.57 -14.51 -18.13
C GLY A 25 4.89 -13.10 -18.64
N GLY A 26 5.08 -12.15 -17.74
CA GLY A 26 5.39 -10.76 -18.13
C GLY A 26 6.70 -10.64 -18.89
N LYS A 27 7.74 -11.35 -18.48
CA LYS A 27 9.07 -11.29 -19.12
C LYS A 27 9.06 -11.91 -20.52
N GLY A 28 8.53 -13.11 -20.69
CA GLY A 28 8.48 -13.79 -21.99
C GLY A 28 7.64 -13.04 -23.02
N ALA A 29 6.48 -12.54 -22.61
CA ALA A 29 5.61 -11.74 -23.48
C ALA A 29 6.29 -10.45 -23.95
N ASN A 30 6.95 -9.71 -23.05
CA ASN A 30 7.63 -8.46 -23.37
C ASN A 30 8.89 -8.69 -24.24
N LEU A 31 9.65 -9.76 -24.01
CA LEU A 31 10.80 -10.13 -24.87
C LEU A 31 10.35 -10.45 -26.30
N ALA A 32 9.25 -11.20 -26.43
CA ALA A 32 8.66 -11.49 -27.74
C ALA A 32 8.20 -10.20 -28.45
N GLU A 33 7.47 -9.34 -27.74
CA GLU A 33 6.98 -8.06 -28.28
C GLU A 33 8.09 -7.13 -28.67
N MET A 34 9.08 -6.89 -27.81
CA MET A 34 10.25 -6.07 -28.14
C MET A 34 10.93 -6.56 -29.43
N ASN A 35 11.06 -7.87 -29.57
CA ASN A 35 11.66 -8.43 -30.77
C ASN A 35 10.82 -8.17 -32.03
N LEU A 36 9.47 -8.31 -31.95
CA LEU A 36 8.55 -8.02 -33.05
C LEU A 36 8.58 -6.55 -33.50
N ILE A 37 8.73 -5.64 -32.58
CA ILE A 37 8.82 -4.19 -32.88
C ILE A 37 10.23 -3.76 -33.25
N GLY A 38 11.20 -4.68 -33.38
CA GLY A 38 12.54 -4.42 -33.85
C GLY A 38 13.49 -3.80 -32.80
N VAL A 39 13.23 -4.00 -31.53
CA VAL A 39 14.18 -3.74 -30.44
C VAL A 39 15.19 -4.89 -30.42
N PRO A 40 16.50 -4.63 -30.33
CA PRO A 40 17.51 -5.68 -30.31
C PRO A 40 17.46 -6.47 -29.01
N VAL A 41 16.95 -7.71 -29.11
CA VAL A 41 16.79 -8.65 -27.99
C VAL A 41 17.64 -9.89 -28.28
N PRO A 42 18.44 -10.38 -27.33
CA PRO A 42 19.11 -11.66 -27.50
C PRO A 42 18.09 -12.79 -27.75
N PRO A 43 18.29 -13.68 -28.73
CA PRO A 43 17.32 -14.71 -29.05
C PRO A 43 17.14 -15.70 -27.90
N GLY A 44 15.95 -16.31 -27.83
CA GLY A 44 15.62 -17.25 -26.79
C GLY A 44 14.28 -17.92 -27.02
N PHE A 45 13.80 -18.58 -25.99
CA PHE A 45 12.46 -19.18 -25.95
C PHE A 45 11.86 -19.14 -24.54
N THR A 46 10.54 -19.21 -24.49
CA THR A 46 9.80 -19.22 -23.22
C THR A 46 8.96 -20.49 -23.12
N ILE A 47 9.12 -21.21 -22.00
CA ILE A 47 8.26 -22.31 -21.58
C ILE A 47 7.09 -21.69 -20.79
N THR A 48 5.86 -22.09 -21.12
CA THR A 48 4.64 -21.45 -20.64
C THR A 48 4.38 -21.65 -19.14
N THR A 49 3.57 -20.75 -18.55
CA THR A 49 3.15 -20.83 -17.15
C THR A 49 2.36 -22.09 -16.83
N ASP A 50 1.59 -22.60 -17.77
CA ASP A 50 0.76 -23.80 -17.59
C ASP A 50 1.63 -25.04 -17.38
N VAL A 51 2.84 -25.07 -17.96
CA VAL A 51 3.82 -26.12 -17.72
C VAL A 51 4.27 -26.16 -16.26
N CYS A 52 4.37 -25.03 -15.60
CA CYS A 52 4.66 -24.99 -14.16
C CYS A 52 3.57 -25.70 -13.34
N THR A 53 2.31 -25.49 -13.68
CA THR A 53 1.19 -26.19 -13.04
C THR A 53 1.25 -27.68 -13.33
N GLU A 54 1.48 -28.08 -14.62
CA GLU A 54 1.67 -29.49 -14.99
C GLU A 54 2.86 -30.13 -14.24
N TYR A 55 3.92 -29.37 -13.98
CA TYR A 55 5.12 -29.84 -13.25
C TYR A 55 4.79 -30.27 -11.82
N TYR A 56 3.94 -29.51 -11.14
CA TYR A 56 3.49 -29.89 -9.79
C TYR A 56 2.43 -30.99 -9.78
N GLU A 57 1.59 -31.07 -10.80
CA GLU A 57 0.55 -32.11 -10.91
C GLU A 57 1.06 -33.45 -11.37
N LYS A 58 1.93 -33.46 -12.40
CA LYS A 58 2.37 -34.67 -13.09
C LYS A 58 3.76 -35.17 -12.69
N GLY A 59 4.51 -34.33 -11.97
CA GLY A 59 5.87 -34.60 -11.54
C GLY A 59 6.94 -34.25 -12.57
N LYS A 60 8.13 -33.96 -12.06
CA LYS A 60 9.30 -33.48 -12.80
C LYS A 60 9.66 -34.33 -14.01
N GLU A 61 9.83 -35.65 -13.83
CA GLU A 61 10.28 -36.57 -14.90
C GLU A 61 9.31 -36.61 -16.09
N THR A 62 8.02 -36.64 -15.79
CA THR A 62 6.97 -36.65 -16.81
C THR A 62 7.01 -35.34 -17.64
N VAL A 63 7.12 -34.20 -17.01
CA VAL A 63 7.09 -32.90 -17.71
C VAL A 63 8.38 -32.69 -18.50
N VAL A 64 9.53 -33.04 -17.97
CA VAL A 64 10.81 -33.02 -18.70
C VAL A 64 10.71 -33.89 -19.97
N GLY A 65 10.15 -35.08 -19.85
CA GLY A 65 9.95 -35.98 -21.00
C GLY A 65 9.05 -35.38 -22.08
N LEU A 66 7.96 -34.68 -21.67
CA LEU A 66 7.03 -34.03 -22.60
C LEU A 66 7.66 -32.82 -23.33
N LEU A 67 8.56 -32.10 -22.68
CA LEU A 67 9.17 -30.87 -23.21
C LEU A 67 10.43 -31.13 -24.02
N LYS A 68 11.05 -32.32 -23.87
CA LYS A 68 12.40 -32.61 -24.38
C LYS A 68 12.59 -32.19 -25.84
N ALA A 69 11.73 -32.64 -26.73
CA ALA A 69 11.85 -32.35 -28.15
C ALA A 69 11.67 -30.87 -28.49
N GLU A 70 10.73 -30.19 -27.83
CA GLU A 70 10.48 -28.78 -28.09
C GLU A 70 11.65 -27.92 -27.59
N VAL A 71 12.20 -28.22 -26.39
CA VAL A 71 13.34 -27.50 -25.83
C VAL A 71 14.60 -27.70 -26.65
N GLU A 72 14.92 -28.96 -27.04
CA GLU A 72 16.12 -29.26 -27.88
C GLU A 72 16.03 -28.54 -29.25
N ASN A 73 14.85 -28.50 -29.87
CA ASN A 73 14.65 -27.78 -31.13
C ASN A 73 14.80 -26.27 -30.93
N SER A 74 14.30 -25.75 -29.82
CA SER A 74 14.43 -24.32 -29.49
C SER A 74 15.88 -23.92 -29.22
N VAL A 75 16.66 -24.77 -28.55
CA VAL A 75 18.11 -24.55 -28.37
C VAL A 75 18.80 -24.47 -29.74
N LYS A 76 18.54 -25.42 -30.64
CA LYS A 76 19.11 -25.40 -32.03
C LYS A 76 18.68 -24.13 -32.80
N HIS A 77 17.48 -23.66 -32.59
CA HIS A 77 17.02 -22.38 -33.17
C HIS A 77 17.87 -21.22 -32.67
N VAL A 78 18.09 -21.11 -31.36
CA VAL A 78 18.93 -20.06 -30.75
C VAL A 78 20.38 -20.16 -31.25
N GLU A 79 20.94 -21.39 -31.32
CA GLU A 79 22.28 -21.66 -31.90
C GLU A 79 22.42 -21.11 -33.32
N SER A 80 21.42 -21.35 -34.16
CA SER A 80 21.42 -20.85 -35.55
C SER A 80 21.39 -19.32 -35.64
N LEU A 81 20.67 -18.66 -34.76
CA LEU A 81 20.56 -17.19 -34.69
C LEU A 81 21.84 -16.54 -34.15
N MET A 82 22.50 -17.20 -33.20
CA MET A 82 23.72 -16.70 -32.56
C MET A 82 24.98 -17.14 -33.30
N ASN A 83 24.85 -18.02 -34.29
CA ASN A 83 25.99 -18.64 -35.01
C ASN A 83 27.03 -19.24 -34.02
N SER A 84 26.55 -19.91 -32.97
CA SER A 84 27.32 -20.54 -31.91
C SER A 84 26.57 -21.73 -31.35
N THR A 85 27.26 -22.69 -30.76
CA THR A 85 26.67 -23.97 -30.34
C THR A 85 26.73 -24.14 -28.81
N PHE A 86 25.67 -24.62 -28.25
CA PHE A 86 25.55 -24.80 -26.79
C PHE A 86 26.45 -25.98 -26.33
N GLY A 87 27.43 -25.66 -25.49
CA GLY A 87 28.41 -26.59 -25.01
C GLY A 87 29.57 -26.88 -25.98
N ASP A 88 29.67 -26.22 -27.11
CA ASP A 88 30.83 -26.40 -28.03
C ASP A 88 32.09 -25.69 -27.46
N PRO A 89 33.18 -26.46 -27.27
CA PRO A 89 34.44 -25.91 -26.78
C PRO A 89 35.14 -24.98 -27.75
N SER A 90 34.74 -24.93 -29.01
CA SER A 90 35.37 -24.07 -30.05
C SER A 90 34.63 -22.74 -30.26
N ASN A 91 33.31 -22.75 -30.20
CA ASN A 91 32.46 -21.56 -30.38
C ASN A 91 31.22 -21.63 -29.47
N PRO A 92 31.42 -21.46 -28.17
CA PRO A 92 30.35 -21.66 -27.20
C PRO A 92 29.20 -20.65 -27.28
N LEU A 93 27.98 -21.16 -27.24
CA LEU A 93 26.79 -20.45 -26.85
C LEU A 93 26.60 -20.62 -25.34
N LEU A 94 26.40 -19.53 -24.63
CA LEU A 94 25.95 -19.57 -23.25
C LEU A 94 24.52 -19.04 -23.16
N VAL A 95 23.74 -19.57 -22.22
CA VAL A 95 22.34 -19.14 -22.01
C VAL A 95 22.07 -18.82 -20.55
N SER A 96 21.06 -18.00 -20.32
CA SER A 96 20.45 -17.78 -19.02
C SER A 96 19.10 -18.49 -18.94
N VAL A 97 18.70 -18.88 -17.75
CA VAL A 97 17.38 -19.44 -17.44
C VAL A 97 16.75 -18.55 -16.36
N ARG A 98 15.64 -17.91 -16.70
CA ARG A 98 15.01 -16.85 -15.91
C ARG A 98 13.54 -17.15 -15.68
N SER A 99 13.03 -16.86 -14.50
CA SER A 99 11.60 -16.91 -14.17
C SER A 99 10.82 -15.77 -14.84
N GLY A 100 9.53 -16.03 -15.13
CA GLY A 100 8.64 -15.05 -15.72
C GLY A 100 7.20 -15.27 -15.27
N ALA A 101 6.82 -14.78 -14.09
CA ALA A 101 5.44 -14.85 -13.61
C ALA A 101 4.51 -13.87 -14.36
N ARG A 102 3.20 -14.10 -14.29
CA ARG A 102 2.16 -13.21 -14.85
C ARG A 102 2.18 -11.82 -14.20
N ALA A 103 2.49 -11.76 -12.89
CA ALA A 103 2.73 -10.54 -12.14
C ALA A 103 4.22 -10.36 -11.86
N SER A 104 4.68 -9.11 -11.71
CA SER A 104 6.07 -8.82 -11.36
C SER A 104 6.36 -9.21 -9.91
N MET A 105 7.35 -10.08 -9.72
CA MET A 105 7.79 -10.58 -8.40
C MET A 105 9.32 -10.42 -8.26
N PRO A 106 9.83 -9.18 -8.09
CA PRO A 106 11.26 -8.90 -8.11
C PRO A 106 12.00 -9.62 -6.99
N GLY A 107 13.08 -10.35 -7.33
CA GLY A 107 13.92 -11.07 -6.35
C GLY A 107 13.28 -12.29 -5.67
N MET A 108 12.01 -12.62 -6.00
CA MET A 108 11.30 -13.71 -5.32
C MET A 108 11.60 -15.10 -5.90
N MET A 109 11.96 -15.17 -7.17
CA MET A 109 12.25 -16.41 -7.89
C MET A 109 13.67 -16.43 -8.42
N ASP A 110 14.16 -17.62 -8.71
CA ASP A 110 15.55 -17.83 -9.05
C ASP A 110 15.86 -17.55 -10.54
N THR A 111 17.13 -17.24 -10.80
CA THR A 111 17.72 -17.02 -12.12
C THR A 111 19.06 -17.73 -12.16
N ILE A 112 19.39 -18.39 -13.26
CA ILE A 112 20.69 -19.02 -13.46
C ILE A 112 21.30 -18.45 -14.76
N LEU A 113 22.55 -17.98 -14.66
CA LEU A 113 23.30 -17.36 -15.75
C LEU A 113 24.46 -18.26 -16.19
N ASN A 114 24.96 -18.02 -17.40
CA ASN A 114 26.17 -18.66 -17.94
C ASN A 114 26.10 -20.20 -18.11
N LEU A 115 24.89 -20.74 -18.31
CA LEU A 115 24.74 -22.19 -18.59
C LEU A 115 25.47 -22.54 -19.89
N GLY A 116 26.01 -23.71 -19.90
CA GLY A 116 26.84 -24.26 -21.00
C GLY A 116 28.33 -24.26 -20.67
N LEU A 117 28.77 -23.59 -19.61
CA LEU A 117 30.16 -23.62 -19.17
C LEU A 117 30.49 -24.92 -18.46
N ASN A 118 31.65 -25.48 -18.83
CA ASN A 118 32.32 -26.60 -18.18
C ASN A 118 33.83 -26.45 -18.38
N ASP A 119 34.63 -27.39 -17.91
CA ASP A 119 36.09 -27.33 -17.99
C ASP A 119 36.65 -27.25 -19.41
N ALA A 120 35.96 -27.84 -20.41
CA ALA A 120 36.35 -27.76 -21.82
C ALA A 120 35.88 -26.46 -22.53
N VAL A 121 34.67 -26.02 -22.18
CA VAL A 121 34.02 -24.88 -22.81
C VAL A 121 34.63 -23.55 -22.35
N VAL A 122 35.10 -23.45 -21.09
CA VAL A 122 35.74 -22.24 -20.58
C VAL A 122 37.01 -21.88 -21.35
N ASP A 123 37.82 -22.88 -21.76
CA ASP A 123 39.01 -22.66 -22.57
C ASP A 123 38.67 -22.18 -24.00
N GLY A 124 37.52 -22.63 -24.53
CA GLY A 124 36.97 -22.13 -25.78
C GLY A 124 36.52 -20.67 -25.67
N LEU A 125 35.89 -20.34 -24.56
CA LEU A 125 35.48 -18.95 -24.29
C LEU A 125 36.70 -18.03 -24.14
N VAL A 126 37.79 -18.50 -23.49
CA VAL A 126 39.06 -17.77 -23.44
C VAL A 126 39.63 -17.49 -24.85
N LYS A 127 39.64 -18.54 -25.72
CA LYS A 127 40.13 -18.38 -27.10
C LYS A 127 39.28 -17.41 -27.91
N LYS A 128 37.93 -17.47 -27.76
CA LYS A 128 36.99 -16.65 -28.50
C LYS A 128 37.08 -15.17 -28.10
N THR A 129 37.23 -14.90 -26.80
CA THR A 129 37.20 -13.52 -26.25
C THR A 129 38.59 -12.89 -26.08
N GLY A 130 39.67 -13.70 -26.08
CA GLY A 130 40.99 -13.26 -25.70
C GLY A 130 41.13 -12.83 -24.23
N ASN A 131 40.11 -13.04 -23.43
CA ASN A 131 40.05 -12.57 -22.04
C ASN A 131 39.83 -13.76 -21.05
N ALA A 132 40.93 -14.30 -20.56
CA ALA A 132 40.91 -15.44 -19.64
C ALA A 132 40.25 -15.08 -18.31
N ARG A 133 40.42 -13.83 -17.81
CA ARG A 133 39.85 -13.41 -16.57
C ARG A 133 38.32 -13.38 -16.65
N PHE A 134 37.77 -12.79 -17.71
CA PHE A 134 36.35 -12.81 -17.99
C PHE A 134 35.78 -14.23 -18.05
N ALA A 135 36.42 -15.14 -18.79
CA ALA A 135 35.92 -16.49 -18.98
C ALA A 135 35.87 -17.26 -17.64
N TYR A 136 36.94 -17.21 -16.83
CA TYR A 136 37.00 -17.88 -15.55
C TYR A 136 36.16 -17.23 -14.46
N ASP A 137 35.96 -15.92 -14.46
CA ASP A 137 35.01 -15.24 -13.56
C ASP A 137 33.57 -15.65 -13.90
N SER A 138 33.20 -15.69 -15.19
CA SER A 138 31.89 -16.20 -15.61
C SER A 138 31.66 -17.66 -15.20
N TYR A 139 32.69 -18.49 -15.28
CA TYR A 139 32.62 -19.87 -14.87
C TYR A 139 32.50 -20.01 -13.33
N ARG A 140 33.28 -19.26 -12.58
CA ARG A 140 33.18 -19.20 -11.12
C ARG A 140 31.77 -18.81 -10.66
N ARG A 141 31.21 -17.72 -11.23
CA ARG A 141 29.85 -17.25 -10.94
C ARG A 141 28.80 -18.31 -11.32
N PHE A 142 28.97 -19.00 -12.43
CA PHE A 142 28.06 -20.07 -12.83
C PHE A 142 28.08 -21.26 -11.85
N VAL A 143 29.26 -21.75 -11.47
CA VAL A 143 29.38 -22.84 -10.50
C VAL A 143 28.75 -22.46 -9.16
N GLN A 144 29.01 -21.24 -8.69
CA GLN A 144 28.40 -20.70 -7.47
C GLN A 144 26.86 -20.67 -7.57
N MET A 145 26.33 -20.03 -8.59
CA MET A 145 24.86 -19.85 -8.76
C MET A 145 24.17 -21.22 -8.99
N TYR A 146 24.74 -22.09 -9.78
CA TYR A 146 24.20 -23.43 -10.01
C TYR A 146 24.25 -24.30 -8.74
N GLY A 147 25.33 -24.20 -7.99
CA GLY A 147 25.52 -24.90 -6.70
C GLY A 147 24.48 -24.45 -5.67
N ASP A 148 24.25 -23.15 -5.55
CA ASP A 148 23.27 -22.58 -4.65
C ASP A 148 21.84 -22.94 -5.08
N VAL A 149 21.45 -22.58 -6.32
CA VAL A 149 20.06 -22.64 -6.78
C VAL A 149 19.61 -24.04 -7.17
N VAL A 150 20.48 -24.81 -7.91
CA VAL A 150 20.08 -26.08 -8.50
C VAL A 150 20.48 -27.26 -7.62
N LEU A 151 21.67 -27.22 -7.06
CA LEU A 151 22.20 -28.32 -6.25
C LEU A 151 21.89 -28.21 -4.77
N GLY A 152 21.41 -27.01 -4.35
CA GLY A 152 20.90 -26.77 -3.00
C GLY A 152 21.98 -26.58 -1.93
N MET A 153 23.17 -26.09 -2.32
CA MET A 153 24.23 -25.74 -1.37
C MET A 153 23.90 -24.46 -0.64
N LYS A 154 23.27 -24.56 0.53
CA LYS A 154 22.79 -23.45 1.38
C LYS A 154 23.53 -23.44 2.72
N PRO A 155 23.55 -22.31 3.43
CA PRO A 155 23.97 -22.26 4.82
C PRO A 155 23.17 -23.27 5.67
N VAL A 156 23.82 -23.87 6.65
CA VAL A 156 23.15 -24.83 7.56
C VAL A 156 22.17 -24.14 8.47
N ASN A 157 22.52 -22.93 8.99
CA ASN A 157 21.63 -22.04 9.74
C ASN A 157 21.46 -20.74 9.00
N LYS A 158 20.32 -20.05 9.21
CA LYS A 158 20.03 -18.75 8.56
C LYS A 158 21.03 -17.64 8.91
N GLU A 159 21.75 -17.78 10.02
CA GLU A 159 22.73 -16.82 10.53
C GLU A 159 24.16 -17.12 10.03
N ASP A 160 24.39 -18.27 9.39
CA ASP A 160 25.70 -18.66 8.88
C ASP A 160 26.00 -17.89 7.57
N ILE A 161 27.29 -17.64 7.36
CA ILE A 161 27.78 -17.04 6.11
C ILE A 161 27.54 -18.02 4.95
N ASP A 162 27.15 -17.51 3.80
CA ASP A 162 27.02 -18.31 2.57
C ASP A 162 28.29 -19.14 2.33
N PRO A 163 28.18 -20.44 2.06
CA PRO A 163 29.33 -21.31 1.92
C PRO A 163 30.29 -20.89 0.81
N PHE A 164 29.79 -20.38 -0.31
CA PHE A 164 30.64 -19.88 -1.39
C PHE A 164 31.32 -18.58 -1.00
N GLU A 165 30.62 -17.68 -0.32
CA GLU A 165 31.21 -16.44 0.17
C GLU A 165 32.31 -16.72 1.20
N ALA A 166 32.12 -17.68 2.10
CA ALA A 166 33.16 -18.08 3.03
C ALA A 166 34.45 -18.57 2.31
N ILE A 167 34.32 -19.30 1.19
CA ILE A 167 35.46 -19.75 0.37
C ILE A 167 36.11 -18.53 -0.32
N ILE A 168 35.32 -17.61 -0.87
CA ILE A 168 35.82 -16.38 -1.51
C ILE A 168 36.60 -15.54 -0.50
N GLN A 169 36.06 -15.29 0.68
CA GLN A 169 36.72 -14.52 1.74
C GLN A 169 38.03 -15.15 2.20
N LYS A 170 38.08 -16.49 2.28
CA LYS A 170 39.30 -17.21 2.60
C LYS A 170 40.39 -17.00 1.53
N VAL A 171 40.07 -17.16 0.26
CA VAL A 171 41.01 -16.93 -0.85
C VAL A 171 41.46 -15.47 -0.89
N LYS A 172 40.54 -14.52 -0.69
CA LYS A 172 40.89 -13.08 -0.59
C LYS A 172 41.85 -12.81 0.57
N ALA A 173 41.59 -13.36 1.73
CA ALA A 173 42.46 -13.18 2.90
C ALA A 173 43.85 -13.77 2.68
N GLU A 174 43.98 -14.97 2.09
CA GLU A 174 45.27 -15.62 1.79
C GLU A 174 46.08 -14.81 0.78
N ARG A 175 45.44 -14.08 -0.14
CA ARG A 175 46.07 -13.26 -1.20
C ARG A 175 46.20 -11.80 -0.86
N GLY A 176 45.60 -11.30 0.21
CA GLY A 176 45.53 -9.88 0.57
C GLY A 176 44.69 -9.02 -0.39
N ILE A 177 43.70 -9.64 -1.06
CA ILE A 177 42.79 -9.02 -2.01
C ILE A 177 41.53 -8.49 -1.26
N LYS A 178 41.06 -7.31 -1.67
CA LYS A 178 39.85 -6.71 -1.07
C LYS A 178 38.61 -6.85 -1.98
N LEU A 179 38.82 -6.66 -3.28
CA LEU A 179 37.72 -6.63 -4.27
C LEU A 179 37.81 -7.80 -5.24
N ASP A 180 36.66 -8.31 -5.69
CA ASP A 180 36.58 -9.42 -6.69
C ASP A 180 37.31 -9.13 -7.99
N ASN A 181 37.31 -7.86 -8.41
CA ASN A 181 38.01 -7.43 -9.62
C ASN A 181 39.53 -7.48 -9.54
N GLU A 182 40.10 -7.63 -8.35
CA GLU A 182 41.54 -7.76 -8.13
C GLU A 182 42.03 -9.21 -8.25
N MET A 183 41.11 -10.20 -8.30
CA MET A 183 41.42 -11.59 -8.43
C MET A 183 42.07 -11.89 -9.78
N THR A 184 43.16 -12.68 -9.75
CA THR A 184 43.87 -13.16 -10.95
C THR A 184 43.13 -14.33 -11.59
N VAL A 185 43.51 -14.71 -12.81
CA VAL A 185 42.99 -15.89 -13.50
C VAL A 185 43.23 -17.16 -12.69
N ASP A 186 44.38 -17.26 -12.02
CA ASP A 186 44.71 -18.45 -11.20
C ASP A 186 43.87 -18.50 -9.92
N ASP A 187 43.55 -17.36 -9.30
CA ASP A 187 42.64 -17.31 -8.15
C ASP A 187 41.23 -17.75 -8.55
N LEU A 188 40.74 -17.30 -9.73
CA LEU A 188 39.44 -17.70 -10.25
C LEU A 188 39.36 -19.18 -10.60
N LYS A 189 40.44 -19.76 -11.20
CA LYS A 189 40.55 -21.21 -11.44
C LYS A 189 40.50 -21.98 -10.12
N GLN A 190 41.23 -21.50 -9.11
CA GLN A 190 41.24 -22.13 -7.78
C GLN A 190 39.85 -22.11 -7.16
N LEU A 191 39.12 -20.98 -7.25
CA LEU A 191 37.76 -20.89 -6.74
C LEU A 191 36.81 -21.88 -7.43
N VAL A 192 36.88 -22.07 -8.75
CA VAL A 192 36.07 -23.05 -9.48
C VAL A 192 36.28 -24.45 -8.91
N VAL A 193 37.54 -24.86 -8.66
CA VAL A 193 37.87 -26.17 -8.10
C VAL A 193 37.35 -26.28 -6.66
N LEU A 194 37.57 -25.27 -5.82
CA LEU A 194 37.09 -25.24 -4.44
C LEU A 194 35.56 -25.30 -4.36
N PHE A 195 34.87 -24.60 -5.20
CA PHE A 195 33.40 -24.61 -5.26
C PHE A 195 32.84 -25.97 -5.64
N LYS A 196 33.40 -26.60 -6.69
CA LYS A 196 32.99 -27.96 -7.12
C LYS A 196 33.22 -29.00 -6.00
N ASN A 197 34.36 -28.92 -5.30
CA ASN A 197 34.64 -29.78 -4.18
C ASN A 197 33.68 -29.58 -3.03
N ALA A 198 33.42 -28.32 -2.66
CA ALA A 198 32.47 -27.97 -1.59
C ALA A 198 31.05 -28.44 -1.91
N ILE A 199 30.60 -28.24 -3.17
CA ILE A 199 29.31 -28.78 -3.64
C ILE A 199 29.23 -30.29 -3.42
N LYS A 200 30.25 -31.03 -3.86
CA LYS A 200 30.28 -32.49 -3.72
C LYS A 200 30.29 -32.92 -2.25
N GLU A 201 31.07 -32.27 -1.42
CA GLU A 201 31.15 -32.54 0.03
C GLU A 201 29.84 -32.28 0.77
N GLN A 202 29.22 -31.14 0.51
CA GLN A 202 28.02 -30.70 1.23
C GLN A 202 26.74 -31.36 0.71
N THR A 203 26.60 -31.52 -0.62
CA THR A 203 25.35 -32.01 -1.24
C THR A 203 25.38 -33.44 -1.67
N GLY A 204 26.58 -34.06 -1.74
CA GLY A 204 26.80 -35.40 -2.30
C GLY A 204 26.68 -35.49 -3.82
N LYS A 205 26.45 -34.34 -4.51
CA LYS A 205 26.26 -34.28 -5.97
C LYS A 205 27.50 -33.70 -6.64
N GLU A 206 27.79 -34.17 -7.85
CA GLU A 206 28.83 -33.57 -8.70
C GLU A 206 28.23 -32.44 -9.52
N PHE A 207 29.04 -31.40 -9.79
CA PHE A 207 28.67 -30.35 -10.74
C PHE A 207 28.59 -30.96 -12.15
N PRO A 208 27.44 -30.84 -12.88
CA PRO A 208 27.25 -31.51 -14.17
C PRO A 208 28.12 -30.88 -15.26
N ASN A 209 28.79 -31.72 -16.05
CA ASN A 209 29.59 -31.29 -17.20
C ASN A 209 28.79 -31.30 -18.51
N ASP A 210 27.67 -32.01 -18.61
CA ASP A 210 26.78 -31.97 -19.77
C ASP A 210 25.93 -30.70 -19.79
N PRO A 211 26.03 -29.85 -20.81
CA PRO A 211 25.24 -28.61 -20.93
C PRO A 211 23.74 -28.85 -20.92
N MET A 212 23.27 -29.95 -21.51
CA MET A 212 21.81 -30.24 -21.49
C MET A 212 21.34 -30.67 -20.10
N GLU A 213 22.15 -31.38 -19.34
CA GLU A 213 21.87 -31.69 -17.93
C GLU A 213 21.81 -30.40 -17.09
N GLN A 214 22.75 -29.48 -17.32
CA GLN A 214 22.75 -28.16 -16.70
C GLN A 214 21.45 -27.41 -17.02
N LEU A 215 21.04 -27.37 -18.29
CA LEU A 215 19.84 -26.66 -18.75
C LEU A 215 18.57 -27.24 -18.09
N TRP A 216 18.40 -28.56 -18.08
CA TRP A 216 17.26 -29.20 -17.43
C TRP A 216 17.24 -28.98 -15.91
N GLY A 217 18.40 -29.03 -15.26
CA GLY A 217 18.54 -28.72 -13.85
C GLY A 217 18.04 -27.28 -13.55
N ALA A 218 18.47 -26.35 -14.36
CA ALA A 218 18.09 -24.92 -14.21
C ALA A 218 16.60 -24.67 -14.50
N ILE A 219 16.04 -25.28 -15.57
CA ILE A 219 14.60 -25.17 -15.88
C ILE A 219 13.75 -25.67 -14.71
N CYS A 220 14.10 -26.84 -14.17
CA CYS A 220 13.37 -27.40 -13.02
C CYS A 220 13.53 -26.55 -11.76
N ALA A 221 14.72 -26.04 -11.48
CA ALA A 221 14.96 -25.18 -10.32
C ALA A 221 14.14 -23.87 -10.39
N VAL A 222 13.96 -23.30 -11.59
CA VAL A 222 13.09 -22.14 -11.77
C VAL A 222 11.62 -22.49 -11.52
N PHE A 223 11.14 -23.67 -11.94
CA PHE A 223 9.80 -24.11 -11.56
C PHE A 223 9.68 -24.32 -10.05
N ASP A 224 10.67 -24.98 -9.43
CA ASP A 224 10.70 -25.21 -7.98
C ASP A 224 10.69 -23.88 -7.20
N SER A 225 11.32 -22.83 -7.73
CA SER A 225 11.38 -21.51 -7.07
C SER A 225 10.01 -20.82 -6.93
N TRP A 226 8.99 -21.24 -7.69
CA TRP A 226 7.61 -20.78 -7.49
C TRP A 226 7.08 -21.13 -6.10
N MET A 227 7.53 -22.23 -5.52
CA MET A 227 7.12 -22.71 -4.20
C MET A 227 8.14 -22.39 -3.08
N ASN A 228 9.15 -21.54 -3.33
CA ASN A 228 10.03 -21.04 -2.29
C ASN A 228 9.25 -20.21 -1.28
N GLU A 229 9.64 -20.26 0.01
CA GLU A 229 8.97 -19.53 1.09
C GLU A 229 8.79 -18.02 0.79
N ARG A 230 9.86 -17.37 0.29
CA ARG A 230 9.81 -15.94 -0.09
C ARG A 230 8.81 -15.66 -1.22
N ALA A 231 8.72 -16.54 -2.22
CA ALA A 231 7.78 -16.39 -3.33
C ALA A 231 6.33 -16.63 -2.87
N ILE A 232 6.11 -17.60 -1.99
CA ILE A 232 4.80 -17.86 -1.37
C ILE A 232 4.36 -16.67 -0.53
N LEU A 233 5.26 -16.13 0.31
CA LEU A 233 4.97 -14.98 1.16
C LEU A 233 4.61 -13.75 0.31
N TYR A 234 5.43 -13.45 -0.71
CA TYR A 234 5.17 -12.31 -1.59
C TYR A 234 3.83 -12.43 -2.32
N ARG A 235 3.51 -13.63 -2.85
CA ARG A 235 2.21 -13.85 -3.50
C ARG A 235 1.02 -13.65 -2.53
N LYS A 236 1.18 -14.07 -1.28
CA LYS A 236 0.17 -13.82 -0.24
C LYS A 236 -0.04 -12.33 0.01
N MET A 237 1.05 -11.56 0.10
CA MET A 237 1.00 -10.11 0.34
C MET A 237 0.37 -9.35 -0.83
N GLU A 238 0.65 -9.77 -2.06
CA GLU A 238 0.19 -9.11 -3.28
C GLU A 238 -1.11 -9.71 -3.85
N GLY A 239 -1.73 -10.68 -3.17
CA GLY A 239 -2.96 -11.32 -3.63
C GLY A 239 -2.82 -12.11 -4.94
N ILE A 240 -1.61 -12.62 -5.26
CA ILE A 240 -1.33 -13.37 -6.48
C ILE A 240 -1.73 -14.84 -6.30
N PRO A 241 -2.64 -15.39 -7.14
CA PRO A 241 -3.08 -16.78 -7.04
C PRO A 241 -1.94 -17.78 -7.19
N GLN A 242 -1.93 -18.80 -6.35
CA GLN A 242 -0.90 -19.83 -6.34
C GLN A 242 -0.90 -20.70 -7.61
N GLU A 243 -2.06 -20.92 -8.19
CA GLU A 243 -2.29 -21.73 -9.39
C GLU A 243 -1.78 -21.07 -10.68
N TRP A 244 -1.34 -19.80 -10.65
CA TRP A 244 -0.87 -19.11 -11.86
C TRP A 244 0.42 -19.69 -12.43
N GLY A 245 1.30 -20.24 -11.60
CA GLY A 245 2.61 -20.72 -12.02
C GLY A 245 3.57 -19.63 -12.50
N THR A 246 4.77 -20.03 -12.89
CA THR A 246 5.77 -19.18 -13.55
C THR A 246 6.13 -19.73 -14.91
N ALA A 247 6.36 -18.87 -15.89
CA ALA A 247 7.03 -19.23 -17.13
C ALA A 247 8.54 -19.35 -16.89
N VAL A 248 9.23 -20.08 -17.75
CA VAL A 248 10.70 -20.18 -17.77
C VAL A 248 11.19 -19.62 -19.10
N THR A 249 12.01 -18.59 -19.07
CA THR A 249 12.64 -18.01 -20.26
C THR A 249 14.11 -18.42 -20.34
N VAL A 250 14.47 -19.08 -21.44
CA VAL A 250 15.85 -19.42 -21.80
C VAL A 250 16.31 -18.46 -22.88
N GLN A 251 17.41 -17.72 -22.62
CA GLN A 251 17.85 -16.64 -23.50
C GLN A 251 19.37 -16.68 -23.67
N ALA A 252 19.83 -16.38 -24.89
CA ALA A 252 21.25 -16.25 -25.17
C ALA A 252 21.89 -15.19 -24.26
N MET A 253 23.05 -15.50 -23.70
CA MET A 253 23.81 -14.55 -22.89
C MET A 253 24.45 -13.50 -23.77
N VAL A 254 24.43 -12.25 -23.29
CA VAL A 254 25.24 -11.12 -23.76
C VAL A 254 25.95 -10.52 -22.56
N PHE A 255 27.14 -9.99 -22.76
CA PHE A 255 28.07 -9.69 -21.70
C PHE A 255 28.48 -8.22 -21.69
N GLY A 256 28.19 -7.53 -20.60
CA GLY A 256 28.62 -6.15 -20.33
C GLY A 256 30.04 -6.04 -19.76
N ASN A 257 30.70 -7.16 -19.48
CA ASN A 257 32.04 -7.26 -18.87
C ASN A 257 33.11 -7.82 -19.79
N MET A 258 32.99 -7.58 -21.11
CA MET A 258 33.99 -7.99 -22.12
C MET A 258 35.03 -6.90 -22.45
N GLY A 259 35.22 -5.93 -21.57
CA GLY A 259 36.14 -4.82 -21.74
C GLY A 259 35.45 -3.45 -21.82
N ASP A 260 36.26 -2.41 -22.12
CA ASP A 260 35.79 -1.02 -22.01
C ASP A 260 34.76 -0.60 -23.06
N SER A 261 34.60 -1.39 -24.15
CA SER A 261 33.52 -1.24 -25.13
C SER A 261 32.22 -1.94 -24.76
N SER A 262 32.16 -2.51 -23.56
CA SER A 262 31.01 -3.22 -23.05
C SER A 262 30.50 -2.56 -21.74
N ALA A 263 29.20 -2.61 -21.55
CA ALA A 263 28.55 -2.01 -20.37
C ALA A 263 27.23 -2.73 -20.06
N THR A 264 26.70 -2.51 -18.90
CA THR A 264 25.33 -2.91 -18.53
C THR A 264 24.66 -1.77 -17.76
N GLY A 265 23.33 -1.69 -17.83
CA GLY A 265 22.60 -0.64 -17.13
C GLY A 265 21.11 -0.87 -17.05
N VAL A 266 20.49 0.02 -16.28
CA VAL A 266 19.04 0.11 -16.09
C VAL A 266 18.62 1.55 -16.41
N CYS A 267 17.53 1.72 -17.13
CA CYS A 267 17.03 3.05 -17.45
C CYS A 267 15.50 3.14 -17.42
N PHE A 268 15.03 4.37 -17.23
CA PHE A 268 13.62 4.71 -17.14
C PHE A 268 13.28 5.78 -18.16
N SER A 269 12.19 5.60 -18.90
CA SER A 269 11.78 6.60 -19.90
C SER A 269 11.32 7.92 -19.28
N ARG A 270 10.85 7.88 -18.03
CA ARG A 270 10.47 9.04 -17.19
C ARG A 270 11.00 8.86 -15.77
N ASP A 271 11.10 9.92 -14.99
CA ASP A 271 11.50 9.84 -13.60
C ASP A 271 10.45 9.12 -12.75
N ALA A 272 10.82 8.01 -12.12
CA ALA A 272 9.91 7.18 -11.33
C ALA A 272 9.49 7.82 -9.99
N GLY A 273 10.22 8.81 -9.53
CA GLY A 273 9.93 9.53 -8.28
C GLY A 273 9.07 10.77 -8.49
N THR A 274 9.34 11.55 -9.55
CA THR A 274 8.67 12.83 -9.81
C THR A 274 7.64 12.77 -10.94
N GLY A 275 7.78 11.83 -11.87
CA GLY A 275 6.96 11.72 -13.08
C GLY A 275 7.41 12.63 -14.22
N GLU A 276 8.47 13.41 -14.04
CA GLU A 276 8.99 14.25 -15.11
C GLU A 276 9.35 13.42 -16.34
N ASN A 277 9.05 13.95 -17.54
CA ASN A 277 9.43 13.34 -18.79
C ASN A 277 10.94 13.54 -19.00
N LEU A 278 11.72 12.84 -18.21
CA LEU A 278 13.17 12.87 -18.19
C LEU A 278 13.72 11.45 -18.28
N PHE A 279 14.37 11.15 -19.40
CA PHE A 279 15.10 9.90 -19.56
C PHE A 279 16.25 9.84 -18.56
N ASN A 280 16.30 8.81 -17.75
CA ASN A 280 17.28 8.68 -16.67
C ASN A 280 17.65 7.21 -16.44
N GLY A 281 18.71 6.99 -15.67
CA GLY A 281 19.16 5.66 -15.32
C GLY A 281 20.65 5.59 -15.03
N GLU A 282 21.13 4.39 -14.79
CA GLU A 282 22.49 4.11 -14.37
C GLU A 282 23.10 3.01 -15.20
N TYR A 283 24.43 3.10 -15.42
CA TYR A 283 25.19 2.10 -16.15
C TYR A 283 26.59 1.90 -15.53
N LEU A 284 27.18 0.76 -15.81
CA LEU A 284 28.56 0.45 -15.45
C LEU A 284 29.30 -0.09 -16.68
N ILE A 285 30.47 0.49 -16.97
CA ILE A 285 31.40 -0.01 -17.99
C ILE A 285 32.09 -1.27 -17.44
N ASN A 286 32.28 -2.25 -18.29
CA ASN A 286 32.93 -3.53 -17.98
C ASN A 286 32.34 -4.19 -16.72
N ALA A 287 31.03 -4.42 -16.71
CA ALA A 287 30.27 -4.97 -15.59
C ALA A 287 29.13 -5.88 -16.05
N GLN A 288 28.68 -6.76 -15.15
CA GLN A 288 27.45 -7.54 -15.31
C GLN A 288 26.28 -6.89 -14.59
N GLY A 289 25.04 -7.29 -14.93
CA GLY A 289 23.82 -6.71 -14.34
C GLY A 289 23.77 -6.81 -12.82
N GLU A 290 24.33 -7.88 -12.24
CA GLU A 290 24.44 -8.06 -10.78
C GLU A 290 25.30 -6.98 -10.12
N ASP A 291 26.35 -6.50 -10.79
CA ASP A 291 27.27 -5.49 -10.26
C ASP A 291 26.59 -4.11 -10.11
N VAL A 292 25.58 -3.80 -10.96
CA VAL A 292 24.77 -2.57 -10.87
C VAL A 292 23.86 -2.62 -9.65
N VAL A 293 23.25 -3.79 -9.40
CA VAL A 293 22.26 -3.96 -8.31
C VAL A 293 22.96 -4.13 -6.95
N ALA A 294 24.13 -4.75 -6.92
CA ALA A 294 24.85 -5.06 -5.68
C ALA A 294 25.50 -3.82 -5.02
N GLY A 295 25.59 -2.68 -5.73
CA GLY A 295 26.18 -1.46 -5.21
C GLY A 295 27.67 -1.52 -4.87
N ILE A 296 28.39 -2.52 -5.40
CA ILE A 296 29.83 -2.72 -5.15
C ILE A 296 30.67 -1.63 -5.81
N ARG A 297 30.19 -1.12 -6.92
CA ARG A 297 30.81 -0.01 -7.68
C ARG A 297 29.78 1.11 -7.78
N THR A 298 30.22 2.37 -7.75
CA THR A 298 29.36 3.54 -7.98
C THR A 298 28.92 3.57 -9.45
N PRO A 299 27.64 3.41 -9.77
CA PRO A 299 27.16 3.50 -11.14
C PRO A 299 27.29 4.92 -11.69
N GLN A 300 27.48 5.01 -13.01
CA GLN A 300 27.49 6.26 -13.75
C GLN A 300 26.08 6.53 -14.31
N GLN A 301 25.76 7.81 -14.48
CA GLN A 301 24.46 8.21 -15.00
C GLN A 301 24.40 8.09 -16.54
N ILE A 302 23.23 7.76 -17.09
CA ILE A 302 23.03 7.62 -18.53
C ILE A 302 23.10 8.97 -19.24
N THR A 303 22.43 10.00 -18.69
CA THR A 303 22.39 11.34 -19.28
C THR A 303 23.43 12.26 -18.65
N LYS A 304 23.92 13.20 -19.41
CA LYS A 304 24.84 14.24 -18.92
C LYS A 304 24.17 15.10 -17.85
N GLU A 305 22.93 15.48 -18.05
CA GLU A 305 22.15 16.23 -17.06
C GLU A 305 22.03 15.47 -15.73
N GLY A 306 21.68 14.18 -15.78
CA GLY A 306 21.65 13.30 -14.61
C GLY A 306 22.98 13.20 -13.89
N SER A 307 24.09 13.10 -14.66
CA SER A 307 25.46 13.06 -14.14
C SER A 307 25.83 14.36 -13.42
N LEU A 308 25.48 15.52 -13.98
CA LEU A 308 25.71 16.82 -13.36
C LEU A 308 24.91 16.99 -12.05
N ARG A 309 23.63 16.61 -12.06
CA ARG A 309 22.77 16.63 -10.85
C ARG A 309 23.33 15.72 -9.76
N TRP A 310 23.71 14.50 -10.12
CA TRP A 310 24.32 13.54 -9.20
C TRP A 310 25.61 14.05 -8.58
N ALA A 311 26.52 14.61 -9.40
CA ALA A 311 27.79 15.16 -8.93
C ALA A 311 27.59 16.33 -7.97
N ALA A 312 26.63 17.22 -8.25
CA ALA A 312 26.27 18.31 -7.35
C ALA A 312 25.78 17.80 -5.98
N GLN A 313 24.96 16.75 -5.94
CA GLN A 313 24.49 16.12 -4.70
C GLN A 313 25.62 15.45 -3.90
N GLN A 314 26.63 14.92 -4.59
CA GLN A 314 27.80 14.28 -3.97
C GLN A 314 28.95 15.26 -3.68
N ASN A 315 28.79 16.56 -3.94
CA ASN A 315 29.81 17.59 -3.84
C ASN A 315 31.10 17.27 -4.65
N ILE A 316 30.91 16.68 -5.85
CA ILE A 316 31.98 16.33 -6.79
C ILE A 316 32.10 17.46 -7.82
N ASP A 317 33.32 17.98 -8.03
CA ASP A 317 33.60 18.99 -9.05
C ASP A 317 33.48 18.40 -10.47
N GLU A 318 33.27 19.29 -11.45
CA GLU A 318 33.05 18.88 -12.85
C GLU A 318 34.27 18.19 -13.47
N GLU A 319 35.48 18.58 -13.12
CA GLU A 319 36.71 17.95 -13.67
C GLU A 319 36.80 16.50 -13.19
N THR A 320 36.55 16.27 -11.91
CA THR A 320 36.51 14.92 -11.28
C THR A 320 35.33 14.09 -11.85
N ARG A 321 34.15 14.72 -12.01
CA ARG A 321 32.97 14.05 -12.60
C ARG A 321 33.26 13.57 -14.01
N ALA A 322 33.71 14.48 -14.87
CA ALA A 322 33.99 14.19 -16.28
C ALA A 322 35.08 13.12 -16.45
N ALA A 323 36.09 13.12 -15.58
CA ALA A 323 37.20 12.16 -15.66
C ALA A 323 36.85 10.78 -15.09
N LYS A 324 36.08 10.70 -13.99
CA LYS A 324 35.86 9.44 -13.27
C LYS A 324 34.42 8.86 -13.42
N TYR A 325 33.45 9.74 -13.68
CA TYR A 325 32.04 9.40 -13.74
C TYR A 325 31.36 10.01 -14.98
N PRO A 326 31.92 9.87 -16.19
CA PRO A 326 31.27 10.38 -17.39
C PRO A 326 29.92 9.70 -17.59
N SER A 327 28.92 10.46 -18.05
CA SER A 327 27.65 9.89 -18.46
C SER A 327 27.81 8.95 -19.66
N MET A 328 26.84 8.07 -19.92
CA MET A 328 26.81 7.26 -21.13
C MET A 328 26.74 8.14 -22.39
N GLU A 329 26.02 9.25 -22.30
CA GLU A 329 25.92 10.27 -23.34
C GLU A 329 27.31 10.83 -23.75
N GLU A 330 28.21 10.99 -22.81
CA GLU A 330 29.59 11.47 -23.05
C GLU A 330 30.56 10.33 -23.44
N ALA A 331 30.45 9.18 -22.75
CA ALA A 331 31.38 8.05 -22.93
C ALA A 331 31.06 7.19 -24.17
N MET A 332 29.77 7.05 -24.53
CA MET A 332 29.28 6.16 -25.60
C MET A 332 28.16 6.85 -26.41
N PRO A 333 28.40 8.02 -27.04
CA PRO A 333 27.36 8.87 -27.63
C PRO A 333 26.50 8.18 -28.69
N GLU A 334 27.05 7.32 -29.54
CA GLU A 334 26.30 6.59 -30.56
C GLU A 334 25.35 5.55 -29.96
N LEU A 335 25.78 4.87 -28.91
CA LEU A 335 24.99 3.89 -28.18
C LEU A 335 23.90 4.57 -27.33
N TYR A 336 24.24 5.70 -26.74
CA TYR A 336 23.27 6.55 -26.06
C TYR A 336 22.16 7.00 -27.02
N ALA A 337 22.51 7.48 -28.19
CA ALA A 337 21.50 7.90 -29.17
C ALA A 337 20.58 6.74 -29.61
N GLN A 338 21.13 5.52 -29.77
CA GLN A 338 20.35 4.33 -30.05
C GLN A 338 19.43 3.98 -28.86
N LEU A 339 19.96 4.01 -27.65
CA LEU A 339 19.20 3.72 -26.42
C LEU A 339 18.05 4.71 -26.23
N PHE A 340 18.32 6.01 -26.46
CA PHE A 340 17.33 7.08 -26.39
C PHE A 340 16.19 6.89 -27.41
N ALA A 341 16.53 6.56 -28.66
CA ALA A 341 15.51 6.30 -29.70
C ALA A 341 14.65 5.06 -29.39
N LEU A 342 15.26 4.03 -28.80
CA LEU A 342 14.56 2.78 -28.46
C LEU A 342 13.67 2.93 -27.22
N GLN A 343 14.08 3.70 -26.22
CA GLN A 343 13.24 3.97 -25.06
C GLN A 343 11.99 4.76 -25.45
N ASP A 344 12.11 5.79 -26.32
CA ASP A 344 10.97 6.56 -26.84
C ASP A 344 9.99 5.64 -27.61
N LYS A 345 10.54 4.77 -28.45
CA LYS A 345 9.76 3.76 -29.17
C LYS A 345 9.01 2.81 -28.24
N LEU A 346 9.65 2.36 -27.17
CA LEU A 346 9.03 1.46 -26.20
C LEU A 346 7.93 2.16 -25.40
N GLU A 347 8.16 3.38 -24.91
CA GLU A 347 7.16 4.16 -24.20
C GLU A 347 5.91 4.39 -25.06
N LYS A 348 6.09 4.82 -26.32
CA LYS A 348 5.00 5.01 -27.29
C LYS A 348 4.25 3.73 -27.62
N HIS A 349 5.00 2.60 -27.77
CA HIS A 349 4.39 1.31 -28.06
C HIS A 349 3.53 0.76 -26.92
N TYR A 350 4.01 0.88 -25.67
CA TYR A 350 3.28 0.42 -24.48
C TYR A 350 2.34 1.50 -23.91
N HIS A 351 2.42 2.72 -24.44
CA HIS A 351 1.66 3.89 -23.97
C HIS A 351 1.83 4.14 -22.48
N ASP A 352 2.99 3.78 -21.90
CA ASP A 352 3.29 3.92 -20.47
C ASP A 352 4.79 4.02 -20.24
N MET A 353 5.19 4.68 -19.14
CA MET A 353 6.57 4.74 -18.68
C MET A 353 7.18 3.34 -18.61
N GLN A 354 8.38 3.21 -19.16
CA GLN A 354 9.12 1.95 -19.21
C GLN A 354 10.34 1.95 -18.29
N ASP A 355 10.52 0.81 -17.61
CA ASP A 355 11.71 0.40 -16.88
C ASP A 355 12.42 -0.66 -17.73
N MET A 356 13.66 -0.42 -18.11
CA MET A 356 14.39 -1.17 -19.12
C MET A 356 15.75 -1.61 -18.59
N GLU A 357 16.08 -2.87 -18.83
CA GLU A 357 17.42 -3.43 -18.59
C GLU A 357 18.14 -3.61 -19.94
N PHE A 358 19.36 -3.12 -20.04
CA PHE A 358 20.16 -3.21 -21.27
C PHE A 358 21.59 -3.66 -21.01
N THR A 359 22.22 -4.21 -22.04
CA THR A 359 23.64 -4.56 -22.05
C THR A 359 24.26 -4.13 -23.38
N VAL A 360 25.42 -3.55 -23.30
CA VAL A 360 26.29 -3.28 -24.46
C VAL A 360 27.38 -4.34 -24.46
N GLN A 361 27.42 -5.15 -25.51
CA GLN A 361 28.51 -6.10 -25.75
C GLN A 361 29.32 -5.66 -26.93
N GLU A 362 30.61 -5.29 -26.74
CA GLU A 362 31.53 -4.90 -27.77
C GLU A 362 30.94 -3.88 -28.77
N GLY A 363 30.36 -2.82 -28.24
CA GLY A 363 29.73 -1.74 -29.01
C GLY A 363 28.36 -2.08 -29.61
N LYS A 364 27.74 -3.21 -29.26
CA LYS A 364 26.39 -3.58 -29.70
C LYS A 364 25.39 -3.54 -28.55
N LEU A 365 24.33 -2.77 -28.71
CA LEU A 365 23.27 -2.62 -27.71
C LEU A 365 22.27 -3.78 -27.78
N TRP A 366 21.87 -4.28 -26.59
CA TRP A 366 20.87 -5.31 -26.40
C TRP A 366 19.94 -4.97 -25.25
N PHE A 367 18.64 -5.20 -25.40
CA PHE A 367 17.64 -5.11 -24.34
C PHE A 367 17.38 -6.47 -23.74
N LEU A 368 17.45 -6.57 -22.41
CA LEU A 368 17.24 -7.80 -21.68
C LEU A 368 15.84 -7.92 -21.08
N GLN A 369 15.21 -6.78 -20.81
CA GLN A 369 13.87 -6.69 -20.23
C GLN A 369 13.29 -5.31 -20.45
N THR A 370 11.98 -5.22 -20.62
CA THR A 370 11.19 -4.00 -20.42
C THR A 370 9.96 -4.34 -19.58
N ARG A 371 9.51 -3.36 -18.80
CA ARG A 371 8.26 -3.45 -18.01
C ARG A 371 7.73 -2.04 -17.74
N ASN A 372 6.44 -1.95 -17.42
CA ASN A 372 5.90 -0.69 -16.94
C ASN A 372 6.60 -0.32 -15.63
N GLY A 373 7.14 0.89 -15.55
CA GLY A 373 7.94 1.35 -14.43
C GLY A 373 7.12 1.44 -13.14
N LYS A 374 7.65 0.85 -12.06
CA LYS A 374 7.16 1.14 -10.72
C LYS A 374 7.44 2.60 -10.39
N ARG A 375 6.49 3.28 -9.76
CA ARG A 375 6.55 4.72 -9.54
C ARG A 375 5.83 5.12 -8.27
N THR A 376 6.18 6.29 -7.73
CA THR A 376 5.50 6.91 -6.58
C THR A 376 4.09 7.36 -6.96
N GLY A 377 3.25 7.68 -5.96
CA GLY A 377 1.91 8.25 -6.18
C GLY A 377 1.95 9.56 -6.96
N THR A 378 2.91 10.44 -6.67
CA THR A 378 3.13 11.69 -7.40
C THR A 378 3.46 11.45 -8.86
N ALA A 379 4.44 10.58 -9.13
CA ALA A 379 4.83 10.23 -10.50
C ALA A 379 3.70 9.53 -11.26
N MET A 380 2.91 8.69 -10.58
CA MET A 380 1.76 8.00 -11.18
C MET A 380 0.73 8.99 -11.74
N VAL A 381 0.35 9.99 -10.96
CA VAL A 381 -0.63 10.99 -11.38
C VAL A 381 -0.06 11.85 -12.49
N LYS A 382 1.17 12.36 -12.33
CA LYS A 382 1.81 13.19 -13.34
C LYS A 382 1.96 12.46 -14.69
N ILE A 383 2.48 11.24 -14.68
CA ILE A 383 2.67 10.45 -15.91
C ILE A 383 1.33 10.15 -16.59
N ALA A 384 0.28 9.83 -15.82
CA ALA A 384 -1.05 9.58 -16.39
C ALA A 384 -1.62 10.83 -17.07
N MET A 385 -1.44 12.01 -16.47
CA MET A 385 -1.91 13.27 -17.04
C MET A 385 -1.05 13.72 -18.24
N ASP A 386 0.28 13.61 -18.17
CA ASP A 386 1.17 13.92 -19.28
C ASP A 386 0.84 13.06 -20.51
N LEU A 387 0.71 11.75 -20.37
CA LEU A 387 0.37 10.83 -21.45
C LEU A 387 -1.03 11.11 -22.03
N LEU A 388 -1.98 11.57 -21.20
CA LEU A 388 -3.29 12.02 -21.65
C LEU A 388 -3.17 13.29 -22.51
N HIS A 389 -2.40 14.31 -22.07
CA HIS A 389 -2.18 15.55 -22.80
C HIS A 389 -1.38 15.34 -24.09
N GLU A 390 -0.44 14.41 -24.07
CA GLU A 390 0.33 13.98 -25.26
C GLU A 390 -0.54 13.21 -26.28
N GLY A 391 -1.77 12.78 -25.87
CA GLY A 391 -2.70 12.02 -26.73
C GLY A 391 -2.33 10.53 -26.87
N GLU A 392 -1.40 10.05 -26.04
CA GLU A 392 -0.96 8.64 -26.01
C GLU A 392 -2.02 7.72 -25.36
N ILE A 393 -2.82 8.24 -24.44
CA ILE A 393 -3.91 7.52 -23.77
C ILE A 393 -5.18 8.35 -23.71
N ASP A 394 -6.32 7.69 -23.55
CA ASP A 394 -7.59 8.38 -23.31
C ASP A 394 -7.87 8.57 -21.79
N GLU A 395 -8.86 9.39 -21.47
CA GLU A 395 -9.26 9.70 -20.09
C GLU A 395 -9.60 8.45 -19.26
N LYS A 396 -10.22 7.45 -19.90
CA LYS A 396 -10.59 6.20 -19.22
C LYS A 396 -9.36 5.38 -18.86
N THR A 397 -8.39 5.33 -19.76
CA THR A 397 -7.12 4.66 -19.51
C THR A 397 -6.32 5.38 -18.44
N ALA A 398 -6.28 6.71 -18.43
CA ALA A 398 -5.64 7.50 -17.39
C ALA A 398 -6.22 7.18 -16.00
N LEU A 399 -7.56 7.17 -15.87
CA LEU A 399 -8.24 6.79 -14.62
C LEU A 399 -7.90 5.36 -14.18
N LEU A 400 -7.90 4.38 -15.08
CA LEU A 400 -7.66 2.97 -14.76
C LEU A 400 -6.20 2.66 -14.42
N ARG A 401 -5.25 3.48 -14.86
CA ARG A 401 -3.82 3.32 -14.56
C ARG A 401 -3.42 3.83 -13.20
N CYS A 402 -4.18 4.77 -12.65
CA CYS A 402 -3.93 5.28 -11.31
C CYS A 402 -4.40 4.28 -10.27
N GLU A 403 -3.49 3.83 -9.40
CA GLU A 403 -3.80 2.97 -8.27
C GLU A 403 -4.38 3.81 -7.13
N PRO A 404 -5.65 3.61 -6.71
CA PRO A 404 -6.28 4.50 -5.73
C PRO A 404 -5.50 4.63 -4.43
N ASN A 405 -4.96 3.54 -3.90
CA ASN A 405 -4.23 3.57 -2.63
C ASN A 405 -2.94 4.39 -2.68
N LYS A 406 -2.31 4.54 -3.85
CA LYS A 406 -1.11 5.39 -4.00
C LYS A 406 -1.42 6.89 -3.92
N LEU A 407 -2.68 7.30 -4.07
CA LEU A 407 -3.06 8.69 -3.84
C LEU A 407 -2.84 9.12 -2.39
N ASP A 408 -2.79 8.18 -1.46
CA ASP A 408 -2.54 8.46 -0.05
C ASP A 408 -1.23 9.24 0.17
N GLU A 409 -0.20 8.94 -0.64
CA GLU A 409 1.08 9.66 -0.62
C GLU A 409 0.95 11.17 -0.94
N LEU A 410 -0.09 11.56 -1.66
CA LEU A 410 -0.34 12.94 -2.10
C LEU A 410 -1.21 13.75 -1.12
N LEU A 411 -1.80 13.09 -0.13
CA LEU A 411 -2.81 13.67 0.76
C LEU A 411 -2.25 14.11 2.11
N HIS A 412 -0.99 13.79 2.36
CA HIS A 412 -0.31 14.09 3.61
C HIS A 412 0.86 15.04 3.39
N PRO A 413 1.29 15.81 4.40
CA PRO A 413 2.49 16.61 4.32
C PRO A 413 3.70 15.76 3.91
N VAL A 414 4.60 16.33 3.14
CA VAL A 414 5.84 15.69 2.71
C VAL A 414 7.04 16.52 3.15
N PHE A 415 8.20 15.89 3.30
CA PHE A 415 9.43 16.64 3.58
C PHE A 415 9.90 17.42 2.36
N ASP A 416 10.50 18.57 2.63
CA ASP A 416 11.28 19.30 1.64
C ASP A 416 12.47 18.43 1.21
N LYS A 417 12.68 18.26 -0.09
CA LYS A 417 13.72 17.36 -0.63
C LYS A 417 15.14 17.75 -0.22
N GLU A 418 15.42 19.05 -0.19
CA GLU A 418 16.77 19.54 0.18
C GLU A 418 17.02 19.38 1.68
N ALA A 419 16.01 19.65 2.50
CA ALA A 419 16.08 19.44 3.95
C ALA A 419 16.23 17.95 4.30
N LEU A 420 15.49 17.07 3.60
CA LEU A 420 15.56 15.63 3.80
C LEU A 420 16.94 15.06 3.43
N ALA A 421 17.53 15.52 2.34
CA ALA A 421 18.87 15.06 1.89
C ALA A 421 20.00 15.39 2.89
N GLN A 422 19.80 16.38 3.77
CA GLN A 422 20.74 16.78 4.80
C GLN A 422 20.46 16.15 6.17
N SER A 423 19.36 15.39 6.29
CA SER A 423 18.92 14.81 7.56
C SER A 423 19.58 13.46 7.84
N HIS A 424 19.64 13.10 9.12
CA HIS A 424 20.23 11.84 9.59
C HIS A 424 19.14 10.89 10.11
N VAL A 425 19.06 9.69 9.49
CA VAL A 425 18.13 8.64 9.94
C VAL A 425 18.62 8.03 11.24
N LEU A 426 17.82 8.12 12.29
CA LEU A 426 18.10 7.52 13.59
C LEU A 426 17.71 6.05 13.67
N THR A 427 16.50 5.73 13.17
CA THR A 427 15.95 4.37 13.22
C THR A 427 14.80 4.23 12.22
N ARG A 428 14.29 3.00 12.12
CA ARG A 428 13.10 2.70 11.30
C ARG A 428 12.09 1.87 12.10
N GLY A 429 10.82 2.17 11.86
CA GLY A 429 9.67 1.39 12.31
C GLY A 429 8.78 1.03 11.13
N LEU A 430 7.56 0.59 11.43
CA LEU A 430 6.54 0.32 10.43
C LEU A 430 5.90 1.63 9.94
N PRO A 431 5.69 1.82 8.63
CA PRO A 431 4.99 2.96 8.05
C PRO A 431 3.49 2.86 8.35
N ALA A 432 3.11 3.21 9.57
CA ALA A 432 1.78 2.94 10.11
C ALA A 432 0.71 3.92 9.62
N SER A 433 1.06 5.19 9.40
CA SER A 433 0.20 6.19 8.77
C SER A 433 1.06 7.17 7.99
N PRO A 434 0.74 7.45 6.71
CA PRO A 434 1.61 8.23 5.83
C PRO A 434 1.74 9.70 6.26
N GLY A 435 2.69 10.39 5.63
CA GLY A 435 2.98 11.80 5.84
C GLY A 435 4.33 12.04 6.48
N ALA A 436 4.71 13.32 6.53
CA ALA A 436 5.89 13.84 7.19
C ALA A 436 5.49 14.71 8.38
N ALA A 437 6.12 14.51 9.50
CA ALA A 437 5.90 15.32 10.69
C ALA A 437 7.22 15.66 11.34
N SER A 438 7.33 16.89 11.84
CA SER A 438 8.46 17.38 12.66
C SER A 438 7.93 18.03 13.91
N GLY A 439 8.57 17.81 15.05
CA GLY A 439 8.13 18.42 16.29
C GLY A 439 8.99 18.04 17.48
N GLN A 440 8.70 18.69 18.59
CA GLN A 440 9.36 18.43 19.87
C GLN A 440 8.80 17.16 20.52
N VAL A 441 9.68 16.33 21.03
CA VAL A 441 9.32 15.07 21.70
C VAL A 441 8.55 15.36 22.98
N VAL A 442 7.40 14.71 23.12
CA VAL A 442 6.61 14.64 24.36
C VAL A 442 6.22 13.19 24.66
N PHE A 443 6.14 12.84 25.95
CA PHE A 443 5.91 11.44 26.36
C PHE A 443 4.52 11.19 26.92
N PHE A 444 3.75 12.21 27.23
CA PHE A 444 2.41 12.10 27.81
C PHE A 444 1.38 12.87 27.01
N ALA A 445 0.16 12.33 26.94
CA ALA A 445 -0.94 12.93 26.19
C ALA A 445 -1.30 14.34 26.68
N ASP A 446 -1.29 14.56 27.99
CA ASP A 446 -1.57 15.86 28.61
C ASP A 446 -0.50 16.90 28.23
N ASP A 447 0.78 16.50 28.22
CA ASP A 447 1.87 17.38 27.80
C ASP A 447 1.75 17.71 26.30
N ALA A 448 1.40 16.75 25.46
CA ALA A 448 1.17 16.98 24.03
C ALA A 448 0.07 18.03 23.80
N THR A 449 -1.05 17.89 24.49
CA THR A 449 -2.16 18.83 24.40
C THR A 449 -1.77 20.23 24.87
N LYS A 450 -1.12 20.32 26.03
CA LYS A 450 -0.69 21.58 26.62
C LYS A 450 0.34 22.31 25.72
N TRP A 451 1.36 21.59 25.24
CA TRP A 451 2.38 22.20 24.40
C TRP A 451 1.83 22.65 23.05
N HIS A 452 0.88 21.89 22.51
CA HIS A 452 0.17 22.31 21.29
C HIS A 452 -0.64 23.59 21.52
N GLU A 453 -1.37 23.71 22.63
CA GLU A 453 -2.09 24.93 23.04
C GLU A 453 -1.16 26.14 23.22
N ASP A 454 0.07 25.88 23.69
CA ASP A 454 1.15 26.87 23.83
C ASP A 454 1.81 27.25 22.47
N GLY A 455 1.37 26.61 21.37
CA GLY A 455 1.83 26.88 20.00
C GLY A 455 3.06 26.09 19.55
N HIS A 456 3.43 25.02 20.26
CA HIS A 456 4.52 24.13 19.88
C HIS A 456 4.03 23.00 18.94
N GLN A 457 4.85 22.65 17.97
CA GLN A 457 4.68 21.42 17.20
C GLN A 457 5.28 20.26 18.00
N VAL A 458 4.53 19.21 18.25
CA VAL A 458 4.95 18.09 19.10
C VAL A 458 4.84 16.76 18.39
N ILE A 459 5.78 15.88 18.70
CA ILE A 459 5.75 14.45 18.34
C ILE A 459 5.51 13.67 19.63
N MET A 460 4.41 12.94 19.69
CA MET A 460 4.10 12.10 20.84
C MET A 460 4.83 10.75 20.73
N VAL A 461 5.68 10.44 21.73
CA VAL A 461 6.47 9.20 21.77
C VAL A 461 5.98 8.31 22.89
N ARG A 462 5.59 7.09 22.57
CA ARG A 462 5.08 6.12 23.52
C ARG A 462 5.74 4.74 23.33
N ILE A 463 5.74 3.90 24.37
CA ILE A 463 6.02 2.47 24.16
C ILE A 463 4.89 1.86 23.31
N GLU A 464 3.64 2.13 23.69
CA GLU A 464 2.42 1.84 22.94
C GLU A 464 1.33 2.85 23.35
N THR A 465 0.36 3.12 22.50
CA THR A 465 -0.75 4.04 22.82
C THR A 465 -1.98 3.28 23.32
N SER A 466 -2.79 3.97 24.11
CA SER A 466 -4.08 3.51 24.62
C SER A 466 -5.19 4.52 24.27
N PRO A 467 -6.48 4.17 24.44
CA PRO A 467 -7.57 5.13 24.21
C PRO A 467 -7.47 6.43 25.02
N GLU A 468 -6.81 6.40 26.17
CA GLU A 468 -6.57 7.57 27.01
C GLU A 468 -5.61 8.59 26.36
N ASP A 469 -4.80 8.15 25.40
CA ASP A 469 -3.85 9.00 24.69
C ASP A 469 -4.48 9.80 23.52
N LEU A 470 -5.78 9.62 23.26
CA LEU A 470 -6.48 10.16 22.10
C LEU A 470 -6.36 11.68 21.94
N ALA A 471 -6.47 12.44 23.03
CA ALA A 471 -6.35 13.90 23.04
C ALA A 471 -4.94 14.33 22.64
N GLY A 472 -3.91 13.70 23.24
CA GLY A 472 -2.51 13.95 22.88
C GLY A 472 -2.16 13.55 21.47
N MET A 473 -2.70 12.43 20.95
CA MET A 473 -2.52 12.00 19.56
C MET A 473 -3.14 13.01 18.59
N SER A 474 -4.28 13.59 18.93
CA SER A 474 -4.92 14.62 18.11
C SER A 474 -4.12 15.92 18.08
N ALA A 475 -3.55 16.32 19.23
CA ALA A 475 -2.74 17.52 19.36
C ALA A 475 -1.35 17.39 18.70
N ALA A 476 -0.79 16.19 18.64
CA ALA A 476 0.54 15.94 18.05
C ALA A 476 0.54 16.07 16.53
N GLU A 477 1.66 16.49 15.95
CA GLU A 477 1.89 16.44 14.50
C GLU A 477 2.16 15.01 14.01
N GLY A 478 2.76 14.18 14.85
CA GLY A 478 3.02 12.79 14.55
C GLY A 478 3.16 11.93 15.79
N ILE A 479 3.02 10.63 15.60
CA ILE A 479 3.06 9.61 16.65
C ILE A 479 4.18 8.61 16.37
N LEU A 480 5.00 8.34 17.39
CA LEU A 480 6.06 7.35 17.34
C LEU A 480 5.88 6.34 18.46
N THR A 481 5.83 5.04 18.12
CA THR A 481 5.75 3.99 19.15
C THR A 481 6.87 2.96 19.02
N ALA A 482 7.38 2.52 20.18
CA ALA A 482 8.37 1.46 20.25
C ALA A 482 7.78 0.09 19.90
N ARG A 483 6.52 -0.13 20.23
CA ARG A 483 5.77 -1.36 19.98
C ARG A 483 4.52 -1.08 19.16
N GLY A 484 3.97 -2.13 18.56
CA GLY A 484 2.73 -2.08 17.80
C GLY A 484 2.93 -2.42 16.32
N GLY A 485 1.95 -3.08 15.74
CA GLY A 485 1.88 -3.41 14.31
C GLY A 485 1.03 -2.41 13.54
N MET A 486 0.78 -2.70 12.26
CA MET A 486 -0.08 -1.91 11.37
C MET A 486 -1.55 -1.84 11.82
N THR A 487 -1.97 -2.71 12.71
CA THR A 487 -3.31 -2.78 13.31
C THR A 487 -3.35 -2.32 14.77
N SER A 488 -2.23 -1.81 15.31
CA SER A 488 -2.17 -1.28 16.68
C SER A 488 -3.07 -0.05 16.85
N HIS A 489 -3.44 0.26 18.09
CA HIS A 489 -4.21 1.46 18.40
C HIS A 489 -3.57 2.72 17.83
N ALA A 490 -2.26 2.89 17.98
CA ALA A 490 -1.54 4.03 17.39
C ALA A 490 -1.75 4.12 15.86
N ALA A 491 -1.57 3.01 15.15
CA ALA A 491 -1.68 2.95 13.69
C ALA A 491 -3.10 3.25 13.18
N VAL A 492 -4.10 2.66 13.82
CA VAL A 492 -5.51 2.81 13.41
C VAL A 492 -6.02 4.23 13.69
N VAL A 493 -5.75 4.73 14.88
CA VAL A 493 -6.19 6.09 15.29
C VAL A 493 -5.48 7.16 14.48
N ALA A 494 -4.15 7.06 14.33
CA ALA A 494 -3.38 8.04 13.54
C ALA A 494 -3.89 8.13 12.09
N ARG A 495 -4.15 6.98 11.45
CA ARG A 495 -4.76 6.95 10.11
C ARG A 495 -6.14 7.60 10.07
N GLY A 496 -6.96 7.33 11.07
CA GLY A 496 -8.28 7.96 11.19
C GLY A 496 -8.20 9.48 11.31
N MET A 497 -7.19 9.99 12.00
CA MET A 497 -6.93 11.42 12.21
C MET A 497 -6.10 12.07 11.08
N GLY A 498 -5.58 11.30 10.11
CA GLY A 498 -4.66 11.80 9.09
C GLY A 498 -3.31 12.27 9.64
N LYS A 499 -2.88 11.75 10.81
CA LYS A 499 -1.61 12.09 11.45
C LYS A 499 -0.52 11.12 11.04
N CYS A 500 0.68 11.63 10.82
CA CYS A 500 1.87 10.81 10.56
C CYS A 500 2.12 9.83 11.71
N CYS A 501 2.37 8.55 11.41
CA CYS A 501 2.66 7.56 12.44
C CYS A 501 3.74 6.57 11.99
N VAL A 502 4.74 6.42 12.85
CA VAL A 502 5.73 5.35 12.78
C VAL A 502 5.53 4.45 13.99
N SER A 503 5.17 3.18 13.76
CA SER A 503 4.85 2.23 14.82
C SER A 503 5.88 1.09 14.88
N GLY A 504 6.04 0.49 16.06
CA GLY A 504 6.90 -0.68 16.20
C GLY A 504 8.39 -0.43 15.93
N ALA A 505 8.88 0.76 16.22
CA ALA A 505 10.30 1.10 16.13
C ALA A 505 11.07 0.48 17.31
N GLY A 506 11.34 -0.82 17.25
CA GLY A 506 11.85 -1.63 18.36
C GLY A 506 13.22 -1.26 18.89
N ALA A 507 13.99 -0.44 18.17
CA ALA A 507 15.27 0.11 18.65
C ALA A 507 15.09 1.25 19.66
N ILE A 508 13.88 1.74 19.86
CA ILE A 508 13.58 2.85 20.77
C ILE A 508 13.39 2.34 22.20
N MET A 509 14.15 2.89 23.12
CA MET A 509 13.98 2.68 24.56
C MET A 509 13.44 3.95 25.19
N VAL A 510 12.19 3.91 25.68
CA VAL A 510 11.51 5.03 26.32
C VAL A 510 11.63 4.94 27.84
N ASP A 511 12.18 5.98 28.47
CA ASP A 511 12.17 6.16 29.93
C ASP A 511 11.26 7.34 30.32
N TYR A 512 10.05 6.99 30.78
CA TYR A 512 9.05 7.99 31.20
C TYR A 512 9.45 8.79 32.44
N LYS A 513 10.30 8.23 33.31
CA LYS A 513 10.75 8.91 34.52
C LYS A 513 11.84 9.95 34.22
N ALA A 514 12.78 9.57 33.36
CA ALA A 514 13.83 10.47 32.89
C ALA A 514 13.33 11.42 31.79
N ARG A 515 12.14 11.16 31.22
CA ARG A 515 11.60 11.87 30.04
C ARG A 515 12.60 11.88 28.89
N THR A 516 13.06 10.68 28.54
CA THR A 516 14.03 10.48 27.44
C THR A 516 13.64 9.29 26.58
N LEU A 517 14.07 9.33 25.33
CA LEU A 517 14.14 8.15 24.48
C LEU A 517 15.59 7.92 24.07
N GLU A 518 16.02 6.69 24.00
CA GLU A 518 17.35 6.30 23.54
C GLU A 518 17.22 5.45 22.27
N ILE A 519 18.06 5.78 21.28
CA ILE A 519 18.14 5.06 20.00
C ILE A 519 19.63 4.87 19.70
N ASP A 520 20.10 3.61 19.70
CA ASP A 520 21.50 3.24 19.39
C ASP A 520 22.56 4.12 20.11
N GLY A 521 22.32 4.40 21.41
CA GLY A 521 23.20 5.23 22.24
C GLY A 521 23.00 6.75 22.08
N THR A 522 22.11 7.19 21.20
CA THR A 522 21.71 8.60 21.09
C THR A 522 20.54 8.87 22.04
N ILE A 523 20.75 9.78 22.99
CA ILE A 523 19.70 10.16 23.97
C ILE A 523 19.03 11.44 23.50
N ILE A 524 17.70 11.35 23.34
CA ILE A 524 16.80 12.45 22.96
C ILE A 524 15.90 12.74 24.16
N ARG A 525 15.84 14.00 24.54
CA ARG A 525 15.08 14.47 25.73
C ARG A 525 13.76 15.07 25.31
N GLU A 526 12.85 15.15 26.26
CA GLU A 526 11.62 15.91 26.05
C GLU A 526 11.95 17.35 25.62
N GLY A 527 11.29 17.82 24.56
CA GLY A 527 11.56 19.11 23.95
C GLY A 527 12.59 19.11 22.82
N ASP A 528 13.39 18.06 22.66
CA ASP A 528 14.27 17.92 21.50
C ASP A 528 13.45 17.62 20.25
N TYR A 529 13.91 18.08 19.08
CA TYR A 529 13.21 17.87 17.80
C TYR A 529 13.55 16.51 17.19
N ILE A 530 12.53 15.83 16.71
CA ILE A 530 12.64 14.70 15.80
C ILE A 530 11.68 14.87 14.64
N SER A 531 11.91 14.14 13.56
CA SER A 531 11.04 14.12 12.40
C SER A 531 10.70 12.69 12.01
N LEU A 532 9.45 12.47 11.56
CA LEU A 532 8.90 11.17 11.22
C LEU A 532 8.49 11.15 9.76
N ASN A 533 8.89 10.10 9.03
CA ASN A 533 8.36 9.78 7.72
C ASN A 533 7.42 8.58 7.84
N GLY A 534 6.14 8.84 7.96
CA GLY A 534 5.13 7.80 8.10
C GLY A 534 4.92 6.96 6.83
N SER A 535 5.43 7.40 5.68
CA SER A 535 5.37 6.66 4.42
C SER A 535 6.50 5.63 4.27
N THR A 536 7.68 5.90 4.86
CA THR A 536 8.85 5.02 4.80
C THR A 536 9.16 4.33 6.14
N GLY A 537 8.57 4.81 7.24
CA GLY A 537 8.85 4.36 8.59
C GLY A 537 10.14 4.92 9.20
N GLU A 538 10.77 5.90 8.58
CA GLU A 538 12.03 6.49 9.03
C GLU A 538 11.82 7.56 10.11
N VAL A 539 12.74 7.57 11.08
CA VAL A 539 12.81 8.57 12.16
C VAL A 539 14.12 9.33 12.00
N TYR A 540 14.06 10.65 11.96
CA TYR A 540 15.20 11.54 11.76
C TYR A 540 15.50 12.37 13.00
N LEU A 541 16.79 12.67 13.21
CA LEU A 541 17.23 13.59 14.25
C LEU A 541 16.99 15.04 13.81
N GLY A 542 16.41 15.82 14.71
CA GLY A 542 16.19 17.25 14.47
C GLY A 542 14.93 17.55 13.65
N GLU A 543 14.77 18.82 13.35
CA GLU A 543 13.64 19.34 12.58
C GLU A 543 13.93 19.26 11.09
N VAL A 544 13.11 18.52 10.35
CA VAL A 544 13.13 18.48 8.88
C VAL A 544 11.92 19.24 8.36
N LYS A 545 12.14 20.25 7.54
CA LYS A 545 11.08 21.12 7.01
C LYS A 545 10.06 20.29 6.19
N THR A 546 8.77 20.53 6.47
CA THR A 546 7.65 19.90 5.74
C THR A 546 6.97 20.87 4.79
N ARG A 547 6.26 20.33 3.79
CA ARG A 547 5.34 21.05 2.90
C ARG A 547 3.94 20.43 3.02
N PRO A 548 2.87 21.24 3.07
CA PRO A 548 1.50 20.72 3.14
C PRO A 548 1.13 19.97 1.86
N ALA A 549 0.14 19.07 1.98
CA ALA A 549 -0.50 18.45 0.82
C ALA A 549 -1.40 19.45 0.11
N GLU A 550 -1.34 19.50 -1.22
CA GLU A 550 -2.16 20.38 -2.04
C GLU A 550 -2.84 19.63 -3.18
N VAL A 551 -4.15 19.84 -3.35
CA VAL A 551 -4.92 19.33 -4.49
C VAL A 551 -4.82 20.34 -5.63
N THR A 552 -3.69 20.36 -6.32
CA THR A 552 -3.41 21.31 -7.41
C THR A 552 -2.85 20.59 -8.64
N GLY A 553 -2.79 21.28 -9.78
CA GLY A 553 -2.18 20.77 -11.00
C GLY A 553 -2.81 19.44 -11.46
N ASP A 554 -1.97 18.49 -11.83
CA ASP A 554 -2.37 17.19 -12.39
C ASP A 554 -3.29 16.38 -11.46
N PHE A 555 -3.11 16.53 -10.14
CA PHE A 555 -3.99 15.87 -9.17
C PHE A 555 -5.40 16.46 -9.18
N ALA A 556 -5.55 17.77 -9.30
CA ALA A 556 -6.86 18.40 -9.42
C ALA A 556 -7.56 17.97 -10.70
N GLU A 557 -6.83 17.90 -11.81
CA GLU A 557 -7.35 17.42 -13.10
C GLU A 557 -7.81 15.97 -13.04
N LEU A 558 -7.03 15.09 -12.42
CA LEU A 558 -7.44 13.70 -12.17
C LEU A 558 -8.74 13.65 -11.36
N MET A 559 -8.88 14.50 -10.35
CA MET A 559 -10.11 14.57 -9.55
C MET A 559 -11.31 15.09 -10.36
N ASP A 560 -11.11 15.99 -11.30
CA ASP A 560 -12.17 16.44 -12.22
C ASP A 560 -12.59 15.32 -13.18
N LEU A 561 -11.65 14.53 -13.69
CA LEU A 561 -11.97 13.32 -14.45
C LEU A 561 -12.76 12.31 -13.61
N CYS A 562 -12.40 12.12 -12.34
CA CYS A 562 -13.18 11.28 -11.42
C CYS A 562 -14.64 11.75 -11.30
N LYS A 563 -14.85 13.08 -11.16
CA LYS A 563 -16.18 13.69 -11.11
C LYS A 563 -16.98 13.49 -12.40
N LYS A 564 -16.31 13.54 -13.55
CA LYS A 564 -16.92 13.35 -14.88
C LYS A 564 -17.49 11.96 -15.09
N TYR A 565 -16.77 10.92 -14.63
CA TYR A 565 -17.13 9.52 -14.90
C TYR A 565 -17.90 8.84 -13.77
N SER A 566 -17.73 9.27 -12.52
CA SER A 566 -18.34 8.62 -11.36
C SER A 566 -19.86 8.76 -11.33
N LYS A 567 -20.57 7.66 -11.11
CA LYS A 567 -22.02 7.61 -10.79
C LYS A 567 -22.25 7.63 -9.28
N LEU A 568 -21.37 6.96 -8.54
CA LEU A 568 -21.38 6.86 -7.10
C LEU A 568 -20.71 8.12 -6.52
N VAL A 569 -21.38 8.85 -5.65
CA VAL A 569 -20.82 10.06 -5.04
C VAL A 569 -20.11 9.75 -3.73
N VAL A 570 -19.12 10.53 -3.38
CA VAL A 570 -18.33 10.37 -2.16
C VAL A 570 -18.67 11.47 -1.15
N ARG A 571 -19.12 11.04 0.04
CA ARG A 571 -19.33 11.86 1.22
C ARG A 571 -18.19 11.59 2.24
N THR A 572 -18.16 12.36 3.30
CA THR A 572 -17.18 12.17 4.36
C THR A 572 -17.81 11.77 5.69
N ASN A 573 -17.02 11.09 6.54
CA ASN A 573 -17.26 10.97 7.96
C ASN A 573 -16.55 12.14 8.65
N ALA A 574 -17.29 13.04 9.27
CA ALA A 574 -16.75 14.23 9.90
C ALA A 574 -17.57 14.61 11.14
N ASP A 575 -16.88 14.79 12.25
CA ASP A 575 -17.48 15.05 13.55
C ASP A 575 -17.16 16.48 14.04
N THR A 576 -16.25 17.19 13.35
CA THR A 576 -15.84 18.57 13.62
C THR A 576 -15.97 19.46 12.37
N PRO A 577 -16.09 20.79 12.53
CA PRO A 577 -16.04 21.73 11.40
C PRO A 577 -14.74 21.64 10.60
N HIS A 578 -13.60 21.39 11.26
CA HIS A 578 -12.30 21.23 10.61
C HIS A 578 -12.28 20.02 9.66
N ASP A 579 -12.73 18.84 10.13
CA ASP A 579 -12.82 17.65 9.29
C ASP A 579 -13.74 17.87 8.08
N ALA A 580 -14.86 18.58 8.30
CA ALA A 580 -15.79 18.92 7.25
C ALA A 580 -15.17 19.82 6.17
N GLU A 581 -14.36 20.80 6.58
CA GLU A 581 -13.63 21.70 5.68
C GLU A 581 -12.56 20.95 4.89
N VAL A 582 -11.72 20.16 5.54
CA VAL A 582 -10.69 19.33 4.91
C VAL A 582 -11.32 18.41 3.85
N ALA A 583 -12.38 17.70 4.22
CA ALA A 583 -13.06 16.81 3.28
C ALA A 583 -13.71 17.57 2.12
N SER A 584 -14.26 18.75 2.37
CA SER A 584 -14.84 19.61 1.31
C SER A 584 -13.77 20.03 0.31
N ASN A 585 -12.55 20.36 0.77
CA ASN A 585 -11.41 20.70 -0.06
C ASN A 585 -10.96 19.49 -0.91
N PHE A 586 -11.05 18.27 -0.40
CA PHE A 586 -10.82 17.03 -1.16
C PHE A 586 -12.00 16.64 -2.08
N GLY A 587 -13.08 17.43 -2.09
CA GLY A 587 -14.20 17.27 -3.01
C GLY A 587 -15.33 16.37 -2.50
N ALA A 588 -15.46 16.19 -1.19
CA ALA A 588 -16.64 15.55 -0.60
C ALA A 588 -17.92 16.35 -0.88
N VAL A 589 -18.99 15.64 -1.27
CA VAL A 589 -20.27 16.27 -1.61
C VAL A 589 -21.26 16.33 -0.46
N GLY A 590 -20.81 16.11 0.77
CA GLY A 590 -21.60 16.17 1.98
C GLY A 590 -20.99 15.27 3.08
N ILE A 591 -21.67 15.20 4.20
CA ILE A 591 -21.33 14.27 5.29
C ILE A 591 -22.25 13.06 5.23
N GLY A 592 -21.67 11.85 5.22
CA GLY A 592 -22.41 10.59 5.27
C GLY A 592 -22.51 10.02 6.67
N LEU A 593 -21.66 10.45 7.59
CA LEU A 593 -21.72 10.12 9.02
C LEU A 593 -21.10 11.24 9.84
N CYS A 594 -21.92 11.83 10.73
CA CYS A 594 -21.47 12.63 11.84
C CYS A 594 -21.85 11.89 13.13
N ARG A 595 -20.85 11.54 13.94
CA ARG A 595 -21.01 10.80 15.20
C ARG A 595 -21.20 11.81 16.34
N THR A 596 -22.37 11.78 16.96
CA THR A 596 -22.70 12.77 18.00
C THR A 596 -22.01 12.50 19.33
N GLU A 597 -21.61 11.25 19.58
CA GLU A 597 -20.88 10.86 20.79
C GLU A 597 -19.53 11.54 20.94
N HIS A 598 -18.80 11.75 19.85
CA HIS A 598 -17.48 12.40 19.88
C HIS A 598 -17.54 13.86 20.36
N MET A 599 -18.71 14.49 20.26
CA MET A 599 -18.91 15.86 20.70
C MET A 599 -19.00 16.00 22.23
N PHE A 600 -19.13 14.90 22.99
CA PHE A 600 -19.36 14.95 24.43
C PHE A 600 -18.11 14.79 25.31
N PHE A 601 -16.95 14.50 24.75
CA PHE A 601 -15.75 14.19 25.53
C PHE A 601 -14.96 15.43 26.01
N GLU A 602 -15.38 16.64 25.67
CA GLU A 602 -14.73 17.87 26.12
C GLU A 602 -15.28 18.33 27.49
N ASN A 603 -14.40 18.67 28.40
CA ASN A 603 -14.56 19.30 29.71
C ASN A 603 -16.01 19.44 30.26
N GLU A 604 -16.65 20.60 30.06
CA GLU A 604 -18.01 20.85 30.58
C GLU A 604 -19.10 19.98 29.93
N LYS A 605 -18.87 19.52 28.70
CA LYS A 605 -19.82 18.66 27.99
C LYS A 605 -19.88 17.28 28.64
N ILE A 606 -18.72 16.68 28.95
CA ILE A 606 -18.68 15.36 29.60
C ILE A 606 -19.30 15.39 31.00
N LYS A 607 -19.14 16.48 31.74
CA LYS A 607 -19.77 16.68 33.06
C LYS A 607 -21.29 16.66 32.94
N ALA A 608 -21.86 17.43 32.01
CA ALA A 608 -23.33 17.44 31.83
C ALA A 608 -23.84 16.09 31.30
N MET A 609 -23.05 15.36 30.47
CA MET A 609 -23.38 14.01 30.05
C MET A 609 -23.42 13.03 31.23
N ARG A 610 -22.43 13.11 32.12
CA ARG A 610 -22.39 12.32 33.38
C ARG A 610 -23.53 12.66 34.31
N GLU A 611 -23.92 13.93 34.43
CA GLU A 611 -25.15 14.31 35.21
C GLU A 611 -26.39 13.65 34.61
N MET A 612 -26.54 13.63 33.29
CA MET A 612 -27.65 12.93 32.61
C MET A 612 -27.66 11.43 32.89
N ILE A 613 -26.50 10.77 32.87
CA ILE A 613 -26.32 9.34 33.14
C ILE A 613 -26.66 9.00 34.60
N LEU A 614 -26.31 9.87 35.53
CA LEU A 614 -26.56 9.67 36.98
C LEU A 614 -27.99 10.00 37.41
N ALA A 615 -28.77 10.68 36.54
CA ALA A 615 -30.14 11.12 36.88
C ALA A 615 -31.05 9.92 37.26
N ASN A 616 -31.84 10.10 38.29
CA ASN A 616 -32.76 9.09 38.79
C ASN A 616 -34.19 9.26 38.25
N SER A 617 -34.51 10.42 37.69
CA SER A 617 -35.84 10.74 37.15
C SER A 617 -35.71 11.38 35.74
N THR A 618 -36.81 11.39 35.01
CA THR A 618 -36.90 12.09 33.71
C THR A 618 -36.63 13.60 33.86
N GLU A 619 -37.14 14.22 34.91
CA GLU A 619 -36.96 15.65 35.19
C GLU A 619 -35.50 16.00 35.47
N GLU A 620 -34.78 15.14 36.18
CA GLU A 620 -33.33 15.33 36.40
C GLU A 620 -32.55 15.17 35.09
N ARG A 621 -32.91 14.16 34.25
CA ARG A 621 -32.30 13.97 32.95
C ARG A 621 -32.55 15.16 32.03
N GLU A 622 -33.80 15.67 31.98
CA GLU A 622 -34.13 16.82 31.15
C GLU A 622 -33.31 18.06 31.56
N LYS A 623 -33.09 18.30 32.84
CA LYS A 623 -32.24 19.40 33.34
C LYS A 623 -30.78 19.26 32.89
N ALA A 624 -30.23 18.06 32.94
CA ALA A 624 -28.87 17.80 32.46
C ALA A 624 -28.78 17.97 30.94
N LEU A 625 -29.77 17.50 30.18
CA LEU A 625 -29.85 17.64 28.72
C LEU A 625 -30.02 19.11 28.28
N GLU A 626 -30.71 19.94 29.11
CA GLU A 626 -30.78 21.39 28.86
C GLU A 626 -29.42 22.06 28.92
N LYS A 627 -28.47 21.55 29.72
CA LYS A 627 -27.09 22.05 29.77
C LYS A 627 -26.30 21.63 28.53
N LEU A 628 -26.57 20.41 28.00
CA LEU A 628 -25.90 19.90 26.79
C LEU A 628 -26.38 20.55 25.50
N LEU A 629 -27.66 20.93 25.44
CA LEU A 629 -28.31 21.47 24.24
C LEU A 629 -27.56 22.62 23.57
N PRO A 630 -27.11 23.69 24.27
CA PRO A 630 -26.39 24.79 23.61
C PRO A 630 -25.04 24.36 23.02
N TYR A 631 -24.31 23.47 23.68
CA TYR A 631 -23.04 22.97 23.17
C TYR A 631 -23.22 22.15 21.87
N GLN A 632 -24.09 21.14 21.89
CA GLN A 632 -24.36 20.36 20.68
C GLN A 632 -24.93 21.22 19.53
N LYS A 633 -25.79 22.18 19.86
CA LYS A 633 -26.30 23.11 18.85
C LYS A 633 -25.17 23.91 18.21
N GLN A 634 -24.17 24.35 18.97
CA GLN A 634 -23.01 25.08 18.46
C GLN A 634 -22.15 24.18 17.56
N ASP A 635 -21.91 22.93 17.95
CA ASP A 635 -21.17 21.96 17.15
C ASP A 635 -21.87 21.71 15.79
N PHE A 636 -23.18 21.47 15.80
CA PHE A 636 -23.95 21.28 14.56
C PHE A 636 -24.03 22.54 13.71
N TYR A 637 -24.07 23.73 14.34
CA TYR A 637 -24.02 25.00 13.61
C TYR A 637 -22.73 25.12 12.81
N GLY A 638 -21.57 24.81 13.42
CA GLY A 638 -20.27 24.84 12.74
C GLY A 638 -20.23 23.88 11.55
N ILE A 639 -20.61 22.62 11.76
CA ILE A 639 -20.59 21.57 10.73
C ILE A 639 -21.55 21.91 9.57
N LEU A 640 -22.80 22.27 9.88
CA LEU A 640 -23.80 22.59 8.86
C LEU A 640 -23.43 23.84 8.05
N LYS A 641 -22.74 24.80 8.67
CA LYS A 641 -22.24 26.00 8.01
C LYS A 641 -21.12 25.68 7.02
N CYS A 642 -20.16 24.83 7.41
CA CYS A 642 -19.08 24.37 6.51
C CYS A 642 -19.63 23.57 5.32
N MET A 643 -20.77 22.92 5.49
CA MET A 643 -21.44 22.09 4.46
C MET A 643 -22.65 22.80 3.83
N ASP A 644 -22.62 24.12 3.70
CA ASP A 644 -23.71 24.86 3.10
C ASP A 644 -24.14 24.28 1.74
N GLY A 645 -25.46 24.09 1.57
CA GLY A 645 -26.06 23.47 0.38
C GLY A 645 -25.81 21.97 0.20
N LYS A 646 -24.98 21.34 1.05
CA LYS A 646 -24.65 19.91 0.99
C LYS A 646 -25.38 19.12 2.08
N PRO A 647 -25.75 17.84 1.84
CA PRO A 647 -26.40 17.01 2.85
C PRO A 647 -25.44 16.64 4.00
N VAL A 648 -25.95 16.72 5.23
CA VAL A 648 -25.23 16.35 6.44
C VAL A 648 -26.03 15.29 7.19
N ASN A 649 -25.54 14.06 7.19
CA ASN A 649 -26.14 12.93 7.86
C ASN A 649 -25.60 12.83 9.29
N ILE A 650 -26.47 13.07 10.26
CA ILE A 650 -26.15 13.12 11.69
C ILE A 650 -26.75 11.90 12.37
N ARG A 651 -25.90 11.05 12.92
CA ARG A 651 -26.30 9.89 13.69
C ARG A 651 -26.66 10.32 15.13
N LEU A 652 -27.83 9.93 15.59
CA LEU A 652 -28.20 10.12 17.00
C LEU A 652 -27.27 9.27 17.88
N LEU A 653 -27.26 9.57 19.17
CA LEU A 653 -26.39 8.91 20.17
C LEU A 653 -26.47 7.39 20.06
N ASP A 654 -25.31 6.78 19.82
CA ASP A 654 -25.20 5.35 19.58
C ASP A 654 -24.55 4.55 20.70
N PRO A 655 -23.43 4.96 21.32
CA PRO A 655 -22.76 4.12 22.33
C PRO A 655 -23.60 3.92 23.59
N PRO A 656 -23.38 2.84 24.33
CA PRO A 656 -23.98 2.64 25.62
C PRO A 656 -23.46 3.65 26.65
N LEU A 657 -24.29 3.99 27.64
CA LEU A 657 -23.98 5.09 28.58
C LEU A 657 -22.74 4.84 29.44
N HIS A 658 -22.33 3.59 29.65
CA HIS A 658 -21.15 3.29 30.45
C HIS A 658 -19.85 3.79 29.81
N GLU A 659 -19.78 4.00 28.48
CA GLU A 659 -18.60 4.53 27.82
C GLU A 659 -18.24 5.97 28.25
N PHE A 660 -19.20 6.71 28.78
CA PHE A 660 -19.01 8.09 29.25
C PHE A 660 -18.62 8.21 30.73
N VAL A 661 -18.50 7.10 31.43
CA VAL A 661 -18.17 7.07 32.86
C VAL A 661 -16.84 6.34 33.08
N PRO A 662 -16.02 6.77 34.05
CA PRO A 662 -14.74 6.14 34.33
C PRO A 662 -14.91 4.73 34.92
N HIS A 663 -14.06 3.79 34.49
CA HIS A 663 -14.05 2.42 34.94
C HIS A 663 -13.04 2.17 36.07
N ASP A 664 -12.02 3.01 36.19
CA ASP A 664 -11.00 2.94 37.24
C ASP A 664 -11.40 3.70 38.49
N LEU A 665 -10.85 3.27 39.64
CA LEU A 665 -11.20 3.84 40.95
C LEU A 665 -10.85 5.34 41.02
N LYS A 666 -9.70 5.75 40.52
CA LYS A 666 -9.23 7.13 40.59
C LYS A 666 -10.14 8.06 39.78
N GLY A 667 -10.51 7.68 38.56
CA GLY A 667 -11.48 8.42 37.76
C GLY A 667 -12.84 8.51 38.40
N GLN A 668 -13.29 7.46 39.10
CA GLN A 668 -14.56 7.46 39.86
C GLN A 668 -14.50 8.38 41.06
N GLU A 669 -13.38 8.48 41.76
CA GLU A 669 -13.12 9.43 42.82
C GLU A 669 -13.18 10.87 42.32
N VAL A 670 -12.50 11.18 41.21
CA VAL A 670 -12.56 12.50 40.58
C VAL A 670 -13.98 12.84 40.16
N MET A 671 -14.69 11.92 39.51
CA MET A 671 -16.06 12.11 39.09
C MET A 671 -17.01 12.35 40.31
N ALA A 672 -16.79 11.63 41.41
CA ALA A 672 -17.57 11.82 42.64
C ALA A 672 -17.38 13.22 43.24
N GLU A 673 -16.15 13.74 43.26
CA GLU A 673 -15.81 15.11 43.70
C GLU A 673 -16.45 16.15 42.79
N GLU A 674 -16.31 16.04 41.48
CA GLU A 674 -16.90 16.96 40.48
C GLU A 674 -18.43 17.00 40.57
N MET A 675 -19.05 15.85 40.84
CA MET A 675 -20.50 15.71 40.88
C MET A 675 -21.10 16.00 42.27
N GLY A 676 -20.25 16.16 43.29
CA GLY A 676 -20.68 16.40 44.65
C GLY A 676 -21.44 15.21 45.29
N VAL A 677 -21.08 13.96 44.91
CA VAL A 677 -21.72 12.72 45.39
C VAL A 677 -20.68 11.78 46.01
N SER A 678 -21.11 10.72 46.67
CA SER A 678 -20.16 9.77 47.25
C SER A 678 -19.55 8.86 46.18
N VAL A 679 -18.31 8.43 46.38
CA VAL A 679 -17.64 7.45 45.49
C VAL A 679 -18.44 6.15 45.39
N GLN A 680 -19.01 5.69 46.49
CA GLN A 680 -19.88 4.49 46.54
C GLN A 680 -21.13 4.66 45.66
N PHE A 681 -21.69 5.87 45.59
CA PHE A 681 -22.78 6.15 44.65
C PHE A 681 -22.35 5.99 43.20
N ILE A 682 -21.19 6.59 42.81
CA ILE A 682 -20.65 6.44 41.48
C ILE A 682 -20.38 4.95 41.16
N GLN A 683 -19.69 4.23 42.04
CA GLN A 683 -19.41 2.80 41.86
C GLN A 683 -20.68 1.98 41.66
N SER A 684 -21.71 2.22 42.47
CA SER A 684 -22.99 1.54 42.30
C SER A 684 -23.65 1.82 40.95
N ARG A 685 -23.60 3.06 40.49
CA ARG A 685 -24.16 3.45 39.17
C ARG A 685 -23.38 2.87 38.02
N VAL A 686 -22.04 2.96 38.04
CA VAL A 686 -21.17 2.33 37.03
C VAL A 686 -21.39 0.83 36.97
N SER A 687 -21.47 0.16 38.13
CA SER A 687 -21.78 -1.27 38.19
C SER A 687 -23.16 -1.61 37.62
N ALA A 688 -24.16 -0.78 37.88
CA ALA A 688 -25.51 -0.96 37.34
C ALA A 688 -25.61 -0.73 35.82
N LEU A 689 -24.72 0.08 35.26
CA LEU A 689 -24.63 0.34 33.81
C LEU A 689 -23.75 -0.70 33.07
N SER A 690 -22.95 -1.46 33.81
CA SER A 690 -22.09 -2.49 33.22
C SER A 690 -22.92 -3.62 32.62
N GLU A 691 -22.71 -3.84 31.34
CA GLU A 691 -23.36 -4.92 30.59
C GLU A 691 -22.34 -6.00 30.22
N SER A 692 -22.75 -7.26 30.21
CA SER A 692 -21.87 -8.38 29.80
C SER A 692 -21.46 -8.31 28.33
N ASN A 693 -22.28 -7.72 27.48
CA ASN A 693 -22.02 -7.47 26.11
C ASN A 693 -22.62 -6.12 25.69
N PRO A 694 -21.89 -5.01 25.90
CA PRO A 694 -22.38 -3.65 25.64
C PRO A 694 -22.78 -3.42 24.20
N MET A 695 -22.10 -4.06 23.24
CA MET A 695 -22.38 -3.92 21.82
C MET A 695 -23.78 -4.44 21.43
N LEU A 696 -24.32 -5.39 22.19
CA LEU A 696 -25.64 -5.95 21.97
C LEU A 696 -26.67 -5.44 23.00
N GLY A 697 -26.28 -4.52 23.86
CA GLY A 697 -27.06 -4.05 25.00
C GLY A 697 -27.89 -2.80 24.75
N LEU A 698 -27.97 -1.93 25.78
CA LEU A 698 -28.76 -0.70 25.79
C LEU A 698 -27.99 0.44 25.11
N ARG A 699 -28.03 0.49 23.79
CA ARG A 699 -27.39 1.52 22.95
C ARG A 699 -28.30 1.89 21.78
N GLY A 700 -27.94 2.95 21.06
CA GLY A 700 -28.57 3.37 19.81
C GLY A 700 -30.08 3.68 19.99
N CYS A 701 -30.90 3.18 19.08
CA CYS A 701 -32.35 3.41 19.15
C CYS A 701 -32.98 2.79 20.42
N ARG A 702 -32.40 1.75 21.02
CA ARG A 702 -32.87 1.16 22.27
C ARG A 702 -32.76 2.16 23.41
N LEU A 703 -31.63 2.88 23.47
CA LEU A 703 -31.43 3.96 24.44
C LEU A 703 -32.42 5.11 24.19
N GLY A 704 -32.59 5.55 22.93
CA GLY A 704 -33.52 6.60 22.58
C GLY A 704 -35.00 6.22 22.79
N ASN A 705 -35.35 4.95 22.69
CA ASN A 705 -36.71 4.46 23.02
C ASN A 705 -36.95 4.36 24.54
N THR A 706 -35.90 4.04 25.33
CA THR A 706 -35.97 3.98 26.79
C THR A 706 -35.95 5.39 27.39
N PHE A 707 -35.16 6.32 26.85
CA PHE A 707 -35.00 7.69 27.32
C PHE A 707 -35.27 8.68 26.17
N PRO A 708 -36.53 8.88 25.75
CA PRO A 708 -36.91 9.66 24.56
C PRO A 708 -36.51 11.14 24.66
N GLU A 709 -36.29 11.66 25.86
CA GLU A 709 -35.78 13.01 26.09
C GLU A 709 -34.39 13.23 25.46
N ILE A 710 -33.55 12.21 25.32
CA ILE A 710 -32.23 12.30 24.63
C ILE A 710 -32.44 12.58 23.15
N THR A 711 -33.29 11.81 22.49
CA THR A 711 -33.63 12.02 21.07
C THR A 711 -34.26 13.40 20.84
N ALA A 712 -35.14 13.80 21.75
CA ALA A 712 -35.77 15.14 21.66
C ALA A 712 -34.74 16.28 21.81
N MET A 713 -33.77 16.15 22.72
CA MET A 713 -32.69 17.13 22.88
C MET A 713 -31.82 17.23 21.65
N GLN A 714 -31.32 16.09 21.12
CA GLN A 714 -30.47 16.08 19.91
C GLN A 714 -31.23 16.66 18.70
N THR A 715 -32.50 16.31 18.53
CA THR A 715 -33.34 16.91 17.48
C THR A 715 -33.45 18.43 17.59
N LYS A 716 -33.65 18.95 18.83
CA LYS A 716 -33.64 20.41 19.09
C LYS A 716 -32.30 21.06 18.74
N ALA A 717 -31.19 20.41 19.06
CA ALA A 717 -29.85 20.91 18.75
C ALA A 717 -29.61 20.97 17.23
N ILE A 718 -29.84 19.87 16.51
CA ILE A 718 -29.64 19.75 15.05
C ILE A 718 -30.52 20.77 14.31
N LEU A 719 -31.81 20.71 14.51
CA LEU A 719 -32.76 21.56 13.80
C LEU A 719 -32.74 23.01 14.31
N GLY A 720 -32.34 23.26 15.57
CA GLY A 720 -32.10 24.58 16.10
C GLY A 720 -30.92 25.28 15.44
N ALA A 721 -29.85 24.57 15.18
CA ALA A 721 -28.72 25.05 14.40
C ALA A 721 -29.10 25.32 12.93
N ALA A 722 -29.82 24.40 12.32
CA ALA A 722 -30.30 24.54 10.94
C ALA A 722 -31.24 25.74 10.75
N VAL A 723 -32.20 25.93 11.68
CA VAL A 723 -33.11 27.13 11.68
C VAL A 723 -32.30 28.43 11.82
N GLN A 724 -31.28 28.44 12.66
CA GLN A 724 -30.43 29.62 12.82
C GLN A 724 -29.70 29.96 11.53
N LEU A 725 -29.04 28.97 10.91
CA LEU A 725 -28.33 29.12 9.63
C LEU A 725 -29.28 29.58 8.52
N LYS A 726 -30.48 29.01 8.44
CA LYS A 726 -31.47 29.43 7.43
C LYS A 726 -31.87 30.89 7.59
N LYS A 727 -32.01 31.39 8.84
CA LYS A 727 -32.24 32.81 9.11
C LYS A 727 -31.08 33.70 8.70
N GLU A 728 -29.86 33.17 8.74
CA GLU A 728 -28.62 33.86 8.34
C GLU A 728 -28.39 33.80 6.81
N GLY A 729 -29.24 33.11 6.06
CA GLY A 729 -29.21 33.05 4.59
C GLY A 729 -28.47 31.82 4.02
N PHE A 730 -28.10 30.84 4.86
CA PHE A 730 -27.53 29.56 4.44
C PHE A 730 -28.62 28.56 4.04
N ASP A 731 -28.23 27.46 3.37
CA ASP A 731 -29.10 26.38 2.92
C ASP A 731 -28.73 25.03 3.61
N PRO A 732 -28.95 24.89 4.94
CA PRO A 732 -28.61 23.67 5.66
C PRO A 732 -29.53 22.51 5.24
N LYS A 733 -28.90 21.32 4.99
CA LYS A 733 -29.60 20.09 4.58
C LYS A 733 -29.33 18.95 5.56
N PRO A 734 -29.90 19.01 6.79
CA PRO A 734 -29.69 17.96 7.76
C PRO A 734 -30.46 16.68 7.40
N GLU A 735 -29.80 15.55 7.59
CA GLU A 735 -30.37 14.20 7.55
C GLU A 735 -30.17 13.59 8.95
N ILE A 736 -31.25 13.18 9.63
CA ILE A 736 -31.19 12.58 10.96
C ILE A 736 -31.24 11.07 10.86
N MET A 737 -30.23 10.40 11.36
CA MET A 737 -30.06 8.96 11.28
C MET A 737 -30.26 8.26 12.62
N VAL A 738 -31.19 7.33 12.68
CA VAL A 738 -31.46 6.50 13.84
C VAL A 738 -30.57 5.25 13.77
N PRO A 739 -29.64 5.06 14.74
CA PRO A 739 -28.74 3.90 14.74
C PRO A 739 -29.41 2.63 15.27
N LEU A 740 -28.85 1.48 14.95
CA LEU A 740 -29.13 0.17 15.56
C LEU A 740 -30.59 -0.32 15.45
N VAL A 741 -31.31 0.11 14.43
CA VAL A 741 -32.69 -0.32 14.19
C VAL A 741 -32.72 -1.76 13.72
N GLY A 742 -33.43 -2.61 14.47
CA GLY A 742 -33.70 -4.01 14.11
C GLY A 742 -35.15 -4.29 13.70
N ILE A 743 -36.06 -3.44 14.13
CA ILE A 743 -37.52 -3.58 13.98
C ILE A 743 -38.10 -2.22 13.56
N VAL A 744 -39.06 -2.21 12.62
CA VAL A 744 -39.67 -0.97 12.13
C VAL A 744 -40.32 -0.15 13.27
N ASN A 745 -40.86 -0.78 14.29
CA ASN A 745 -41.49 -0.07 15.42
C ASN A 745 -40.49 0.77 16.23
N GLU A 746 -39.20 0.34 16.30
CA GLU A 746 -38.14 1.13 16.94
C GLU A 746 -37.97 2.45 16.20
N LEU A 747 -37.92 2.38 14.85
CA LEU A 747 -37.80 3.58 14.01
C LEU A 747 -39.07 4.46 14.06
N ASP A 748 -40.24 3.86 14.06
CA ASP A 748 -41.54 4.59 14.12
C ASP A 748 -41.64 5.45 15.39
N ILE A 749 -41.24 4.89 16.55
CA ILE A 749 -41.21 5.64 17.82
C ILE A 749 -40.23 6.79 17.72
N GLN A 750 -39.01 6.53 17.26
CA GLN A 750 -37.97 7.56 17.11
C GLN A 750 -38.36 8.67 16.10
N GLU A 751 -38.88 8.28 14.95
CA GLU A 751 -39.40 9.24 13.96
C GLU A 751 -40.49 10.13 14.54
N SER A 752 -41.44 9.53 15.30
CA SER A 752 -42.50 10.27 15.97
C SER A 752 -41.96 11.32 16.95
N ILE A 753 -40.94 10.99 17.73
CA ILE A 753 -40.29 11.91 18.66
C ILE A 753 -39.63 13.06 17.87
N ILE A 754 -38.87 12.72 16.83
CA ILE A 754 -38.15 13.68 15.95
C ILE A 754 -39.15 14.64 15.31
N ARG A 755 -40.19 14.13 14.64
CA ARG A 755 -41.18 14.95 13.93
C ARG A 755 -41.96 15.86 14.87
N LYS A 756 -42.40 15.35 16.04
CA LYS A 756 -43.10 16.16 17.06
C LYS A 756 -42.21 17.27 17.61
N THR A 757 -40.94 16.97 17.87
CA THR A 757 -39.96 17.94 18.36
C THR A 757 -39.69 19.02 17.31
N ALA A 758 -39.48 18.63 16.05
CA ALA A 758 -39.29 19.53 14.92
C ALA A 758 -40.47 20.48 14.74
N SER A 759 -41.72 19.96 14.75
CA SER A 759 -42.93 20.78 14.60
C SER A 759 -43.06 21.82 15.70
N LYS A 760 -42.81 21.43 16.96
CA LYS A 760 -42.83 22.41 18.08
C LYS A 760 -41.74 23.48 17.92
N LEU A 761 -40.54 23.10 17.50
CA LEU A 761 -39.42 24.02 17.30
C LEU A 761 -39.71 24.99 16.17
N PHE A 762 -40.17 24.53 15.02
CA PHE A 762 -40.45 25.35 13.85
C PHE A 762 -41.57 26.33 14.12
N LYS A 763 -42.64 25.88 14.78
CA LYS A 763 -43.73 26.78 15.24
C LYS A 763 -43.22 27.88 16.19
N LYS A 764 -42.35 27.53 17.13
CA LYS A 764 -41.76 28.51 18.08
C LYS A 764 -40.82 29.49 17.39
N LYS A 765 -40.07 29.05 16.35
CA LYS A 765 -39.05 29.88 15.68
C LYS A 765 -39.59 30.61 14.43
N GLY A 766 -40.77 30.21 13.90
CA GLY A 766 -41.40 30.79 12.71
C GLY A 766 -40.66 30.51 11.39
N VAL A 767 -39.80 29.49 11.38
CA VAL A 767 -39.03 29.07 10.19
C VAL A 767 -38.99 27.53 10.16
N GLU A 768 -39.28 26.96 9.00
CA GLU A 768 -39.18 25.53 8.73
C GLU A 768 -37.92 25.24 7.94
N VAL A 769 -37.25 24.12 8.26
CA VAL A 769 -36.11 23.57 7.53
C VAL A 769 -36.50 22.20 7.02
N GLU A 770 -36.23 21.92 5.74
CA GLU A 770 -36.40 20.61 5.18
C GLU A 770 -35.33 19.65 5.76
N PHE A 771 -35.75 18.50 6.24
CA PHE A 771 -34.87 17.47 6.77
C PHE A 771 -35.43 16.09 6.48
N LYS A 772 -34.54 15.08 6.49
CA LYS A 772 -34.90 13.67 6.32
C LYS A 772 -34.65 12.88 7.57
N VAL A 773 -35.48 11.84 7.79
CA VAL A 773 -35.26 10.84 8.83
C VAL A 773 -34.99 9.50 8.16
N GLY A 774 -33.82 8.94 8.45
CA GLY A 774 -33.41 7.63 7.94
C GLY A 774 -32.85 6.75 9.05
N THR A 775 -32.34 5.61 8.65
CA THR A 775 -31.78 4.67 9.60
C THR A 775 -30.44 4.08 9.12
N MET A 776 -29.64 3.67 10.07
CA MET A 776 -28.50 2.81 9.82
C MET A 776 -28.97 1.36 9.68
N ILE A 777 -28.60 0.70 8.60
CA ILE A 777 -28.76 -0.75 8.43
C ILE A 777 -27.45 -1.40 8.82
N GLU A 778 -27.42 -1.91 10.03
CA GLU A 778 -26.19 -2.46 10.64
C GLU A 778 -26.44 -3.76 11.43
N ILE A 779 -27.71 -4.14 11.53
CA ILE A 779 -28.13 -5.43 12.10
C ILE A 779 -28.55 -6.32 10.92
N PRO A 780 -28.09 -7.59 10.83
CA PRO A 780 -28.49 -8.50 9.76
C PRO A 780 -30.02 -8.62 9.60
N ARG A 781 -30.77 -8.63 10.71
CA ARG A 781 -32.23 -8.63 10.68
C ARG A 781 -32.82 -7.41 9.96
N ALA A 782 -32.22 -6.23 10.14
CA ALA A 782 -32.67 -5.01 9.45
C ALA A 782 -32.51 -5.12 7.94
N ALA A 783 -31.38 -5.67 7.45
CA ALA A 783 -31.18 -5.96 6.03
C ALA A 783 -32.22 -6.95 5.47
N LEU A 784 -32.52 -8.01 6.23
CA LEU A 784 -33.52 -9.04 5.86
C LEU A 784 -34.96 -8.50 5.82
N THR A 785 -35.28 -7.46 6.58
CA THR A 785 -36.61 -6.83 6.67
C THR A 785 -36.60 -5.37 6.18
N ALA A 786 -35.70 -5.04 5.27
CA ALA A 786 -35.50 -3.68 4.77
C ALA A 786 -36.72 -3.11 4.03
N ASP A 787 -37.54 -3.97 3.40
CA ASP A 787 -38.83 -3.59 2.79
C ASP A 787 -39.81 -3.02 3.81
N VAL A 788 -39.86 -3.60 5.00
CA VAL A 788 -40.74 -3.13 6.10
C VAL A 788 -40.19 -1.82 6.70
N ILE A 789 -38.87 -1.75 6.94
CA ILE A 789 -38.20 -0.57 7.50
C ILE A 789 -38.33 0.63 6.53
N ALA A 790 -38.25 0.40 5.22
CA ALA A 790 -38.39 1.44 4.20
C ALA A 790 -39.77 2.09 4.11
N GLN A 791 -40.79 1.54 4.79
CA GLN A 791 -42.07 2.20 4.94
C GLN A 791 -41.95 3.50 5.75
N LYS A 792 -40.99 3.54 6.68
CA LYS A 792 -40.73 4.68 7.57
C LYS A 792 -39.45 5.44 7.17
N ALA A 793 -38.35 4.75 6.94
CA ALA A 793 -37.08 5.38 6.59
C ALA A 793 -37.12 6.09 5.22
N GLU A 794 -36.63 7.32 5.17
CA GLU A 794 -36.50 8.10 3.93
C GLU A 794 -35.20 7.81 3.19
N TYR A 795 -34.22 7.22 3.88
CA TYR A 795 -32.95 6.75 3.34
C TYR A 795 -32.34 5.67 4.22
N PHE A 796 -31.41 4.89 3.65
CA PHE A 796 -30.59 3.91 4.36
C PHE A 796 -29.12 4.30 4.33
N SER A 797 -28.42 4.09 5.44
CA SER A 797 -26.96 4.07 5.50
C SER A 797 -26.50 2.75 6.10
N PHE A 798 -25.71 1.98 5.35
CA PHE A 798 -25.17 0.72 5.85
C PHE A 798 -23.99 0.99 6.77
N GLY A 799 -24.15 0.64 8.07
CA GLY A 799 -23.10 0.70 9.10
C GLY A 799 -22.30 -0.60 9.05
N THR A 800 -21.33 -0.68 8.17
CA THR A 800 -20.65 -1.94 7.85
C THR A 800 -19.74 -2.45 8.94
N ASN A 801 -19.32 -1.63 9.90
CA ASN A 801 -18.57 -2.11 11.06
C ASN A 801 -19.43 -3.06 11.90
N ASP A 802 -20.59 -2.59 12.37
CA ASP A 802 -21.52 -3.42 13.16
C ASP A 802 -22.14 -4.54 12.31
N LEU A 803 -22.47 -4.29 11.04
CA LEU A 803 -23.00 -5.32 10.16
C LEU A 803 -21.99 -6.46 9.97
N THR A 804 -20.70 -6.17 9.79
CA THR A 804 -19.63 -7.17 9.75
C THR A 804 -19.51 -7.91 11.06
N GLN A 805 -19.43 -7.18 12.18
CA GLN A 805 -19.34 -7.75 13.53
C GLN A 805 -20.44 -8.77 13.80
N MET A 806 -21.68 -8.40 13.52
CA MET A 806 -22.84 -9.26 13.79
C MET A 806 -22.99 -10.41 12.79
N THR A 807 -22.51 -10.24 11.55
CA THR A 807 -22.57 -11.28 10.53
C THR A 807 -21.53 -12.37 10.77
N PHE A 808 -20.30 -11.99 11.13
CA PHE A 808 -19.23 -12.93 11.49
C PHE A 808 -19.35 -13.46 12.93
N GLY A 809 -20.03 -12.73 13.82
CA GLY A 809 -19.97 -12.98 15.25
C GLY A 809 -18.59 -12.66 15.86
N TYR A 810 -17.87 -11.72 15.27
CA TYR A 810 -16.57 -11.25 15.76
C TYR A 810 -16.71 -9.92 16.49
N SER A 811 -16.10 -9.80 17.65
CA SER A 811 -15.94 -8.50 18.30
C SER A 811 -14.84 -7.71 17.62
N ARG A 812 -15.13 -6.49 17.18
CA ARG A 812 -14.13 -5.61 16.57
C ARG A 812 -12.98 -5.29 17.53
N ASP A 813 -13.29 -5.18 18.81
CA ASP A 813 -12.32 -4.82 19.85
C ASP A 813 -11.43 -6.01 20.24
N ASP A 814 -11.95 -7.24 20.15
CA ASP A 814 -11.26 -8.46 20.58
C ASP A 814 -10.64 -9.27 19.45
N ILE A 815 -10.95 -8.95 18.19
CA ILE A 815 -10.49 -9.73 17.02
C ILE A 815 -8.96 -9.80 16.92
N ALA A 816 -8.25 -8.82 17.43
CA ALA A 816 -6.79 -8.79 17.45
C ALA A 816 -6.16 -10.02 18.15
N SER A 817 -6.91 -10.68 19.04
CA SER A 817 -6.46 -11.88 19.75
C SER A 817 -6.31 -13.11 18.85
N PHE A 818 -7.05 -13.21 17.74
CA PHE A 818 -7.03 -14.36 16.84
C PHE A 818 -6.84 -14.03 15.37
N LEU A 819 -7.11 -12.82 14.92
CA LEU A 819 -7.01 -12.38 13.52
C LEU A 819 -5.64 -12.69 12.89
N PRO A 820 -4.49 -12.41 13.55
CA PRO A 820 -3.19 -12.73 12.96
C PRO A 820 -3.06 -14.21 12.61
N SER A 821 -3.50 -15.10 13.50
CA SER A 821 -3.48 -16.55 13.27
C SER A 821 -4.44 -16.97 12.15
N TYR A 822 -5.58 -16.31 11.99
CA TYR A 822 -6.55 -16.59 10.92
C TYR A 822 -6.01 -16.18 9.54
N LEU A 823 -5.32 -15.05 9.47
CA LEU A 823 -4.65 -14.58 8.25
C LEU A 823 -3.45 -15.49 7.90
N GLU A 824 -2.64 -15.85 8.88
CA GLU A 824 -1.52 -16.78 8.70
C GLU A 824 -1.97 -18.14 8.18
N LYS A 825 -3.02 -18.71 8.79
CA LYS A 825 -3.61 -20.01 8.41
C LYS A 825 -4.51 -19.95 7.18
N LYS A 826 -4.67 -18.77 6.56
CA LYS A 826 -5.57 -18.54 5.41
C LYS A 826 -7.04 -18.93 5.67
N ILE A 827 -7.50 -18.80 6.90
CA ILE A 827 -8.92 -18.94 7.24
C ILE A 827 -9.67 -17.70 6.75
N LEU A 828 -9.01 -16.53 6.86
CA LEU A 828 -9.40 -15.27 6.24
C LEU A 828 -8.29 -14.83 5.28
N ASP A 829 -8.66 -14.34 4.10
CA ASP A 829 -7.72 -13.77 3.14
C ASP A 829 -7.28 -12.36 3.57
N VAL A 830 -8.19 -11.58 4.14
CA VAL A 830 -8.00 -10.20 4.57
C VAL A 830 -8.79 -9.92 5.84
N ASP A 831 -8.47 -8.84 6.54
CA ASP A 831 -9.25 -8.36 7.67
C ASP A 831 -10.64 -7.90 7.21
N PRO A 832 -11.74 -8.54 7.67
CA PRO A 832 -13.09 -8.21 7.23
C PRO A 832 -13.60 -6.85 7.73
N PHE A 833 -12.89 -6.20 8.66
CA PHE A 833 -13.17 -4.84 9.10
C PHE A 833 -12.45 -3.77 8.26
N GLN A 834 -11.43 -4.14 7.50
CA GLN A 834 -10.74 -3.26 6.55
C GLN A 834 -11.29 -3.38 5.14
N VAL A 835 -11.50 -4.61 4.67
CA VAL A 835 -12.01 -4.90 3.33
C VAL A 835 -13.36 -5.62 3.46
N LEU A 836 -14.36 -5.10 2.77
CA LEU A 836 -15.73 -5.64 2.86
C LEU A 836 -15.79 -7.10 2.42
N ASP A 837 -16.32 -7.95 3.27
CA ASP A 837 -16.71 -9.31 2.88
C ASP A 837 -17.88 -9.29 1.89
N GLN A 838 -17.55 -9.31 0.60
CA GLN A 838 -18.55 -9.25 -0.46
C GLN A 838 -19.42 -10.50 -0.55
N LYS A 839 -18.94 -11.65 -0.01
CA LYS A 839 -19.63 -12.95 -0.08
C LYS A 839 -20.71 -13.11 1.00
N GLY A 840 -20.50 -12.60 2.19
CA GLY A 840 -21.45 -12.66 3.32
C GLY A 840 -22.13 -11.32 3.56
N VAL A 841 -21.38 -10.33 4.10
CA VAL A 841 -21.91 -9.01 4.43
C VAL A 841 -22.42 -8.29 3.18
N GLY A 842 -21.73 -8.44 2.05
CA GLY A 842 -22.15 -7.88 0.76
C GLY A 842 -23.54 -8.36 0.30
N GLN A 843 -23.89 -9.63 0.55
CA GLN A 843 -25.25 -10.12 0.25
C GLN A 843 -26.31 -9.41 1.08
N LEU A 844 -26.03 -9.13 2.35
CA LEU A 844 -26.97 -8.39 3.21
C LEU A 844 -27.16 -6.96 2.72
N ILE A 845 -26.09 -6.31 2.28
CA ILE A 845 -26.17 -4.96 1.67
C ILE A 845 -27.03 -5.00 0.42
N GLN A 846 -26.77 -5.92 -0.48
CA GLN A 846 -27.54 -6.08 -1.72
C GLN A 846 -29.02 -6.34 -1.41
N MET A 847 -29.33 -7.28 -0.52
CA MET A 847 -30.71 -7.55 -0.10
C MET A 847 -31.39 -6.32 0.51
N GLY A 848 -30.67 -5.57 1.35
CA GLY A 848 -31.18 -4.34 1.97
C GLY A 848 -31.55 -3.29 0.92
N VAL A 849 -30.70 -3.10 -0.09
CA VAL A 849 -30.96 -2.16 -1.20
C VAL A 849 -32.16 -2.62 -2.03
N GLU A 850 -32.16 -3.87 -2.48
CA GLU A 850 -33.24 -4.42 -3.33
C GLU A 850 -34.60 -4.38 -2.63
N LYS A 851 -34.68 -4.86 -1.39
CA LYS A 851 -35.91 -4.86 -0.60
C LYS A 851 -36.38 -3.45 -0.25
N GLY A 852 -35.49 -2.60 0.18
CA GLY A 852 -35.81 -1.20 0.49
C GLY A 852 -36.38 -0.46 -0.72
N ARG A 853 -35.82 -0.66 -1.91
CA ARG A 853 -36.29 -0.05 -3.16
C ARG A 853 -37.58 -0.67 -3.71
N LYS A 854 -37.93 -1.88 -3.32
CA LYS A 854 -39.29 -2.43 -3.62
C LYS A 854 -40.39 -1.60 -2.94
N THR A 855 -40.13 -1.16 -1.70
CA THR A 855 -41.09 -0.34 -0.95
C THR A 855 -41.00 1.13 -1.34
N ARG A 856 -39.81 1.67 -1.47
CA ARG A 856 -39.54 3.08 -1.80
C ARG A 856 -38.59 3.15 -3.01
N LYS A 857 -39.15 3.25 -4.21
CA LYS A 857 -38.39 3.13 -5.49
C LYS A 857 -37.15 4.02 -5.55
N ASN A 858 -37.21 5.24 -5.01
CA ASN A 858 -36.12 6.21 -5.01
C ASN A 858 -35.39 6.28 -3.65
N LEU A 859 -35.40 5.18 -2.90
CA LEU A 859 -34.72 5.12 -1.61
C LEU A 859 -33.21 5.37 -1.80
N LYS A 860 -32.73 6.42 -1.16
CA LYS A 860 -31.31 6.75 -1.13
C LYS A 860 -30.59 5.76 -0.21
N CYS A 861 -29.60 5.10 -0.72
CA CYS A 861 -28.81 4.12 0.02
C CYS A 861 -27.32 4.52 -0.05
N GLY A 862 -26.63 4.45 1.08
CA GLY A 862 -25.19 4.69 1.17
C GLY A 862 -24.52 3.79 2.20
N ILE A 863 -23.21 3.92 2.34
CA ILE A 863 -22.38 3.19 3.29
C ILE A 863 -21.55 4.20 4.08
N CYS A 864 -21.32 3.94 5.36
CA CYS A 864 -20.56 4.84 6.24
C CYS A 864 -19.54 4.16 7.18
N GLY A 865 -19.34 2.85 7.06
CA GLY A 865 -18.27 2.15 7.77
C GLY A 865 -16.88 2.39 7.17
N GLU A 866 -15.85 1.80 7.74
CA GLU A 866 -14.46 1.90 7.28
C GLU A 866 -14.30 1.50 5.79
N HIS A 867 -15.10 0.57 5.32
CA HIS A 867 -15.15 0.09 3.95
C HIS A 867 -15.49 1.18 2.92
N GLY A 868 -16.10 2.30 3.34
CA GLY A 868 -16.45 3.41 2.46
C GLY A 868 -15.26 4.12 1.80
N GLY A 869 -14.05 3.93 2.33
CA GLY A 869 -12.79 4.46 1.79
C GLY A 869 -11.89 3.41 1.16
N GLU A 870 -12.28 2.13 1.17
CA GLU A 870 -11.48 1.03 0.63
C GLU A 870 -11.87 0.76 -0.85
N PRO A 871 -10.92 0.78 -1.79
CA PRO A 871 -11.21 0.77 -3.23
C PRO A 871 -12.07 -0.40 -3.73
N SER A 872 -11.80 -1.62 -3.29
CA SER A 872 -12.55 -2.79 -3.75
C SER A 872 -14.00 -2.79 -3.21
N SER A 873 -14.17 -2.31 -1.99
CA SER A 873 -15.46 -2.11 -1.33
C SER A 873 -16.26 -1.00 -2.01
N VAL A 874 -15.61 0.10 -2.39
CA VAL A 874 -16.24 1.19 -3.17
C VAL A 874 -16.72 0.68 -4.53
N LYS A 875 -15.91 -0.11 -5.23
CA LYS A 875 -16.32 -0.73 -6.50
C LYS A 875 -17.50 -1.70 -6.32
N PHE A 876 -17.54 -2.44 -5.22
CA PHE A 876 -18.70 -3.26 -4.86
C PHE A 876 -19.94 -2.39 -4.64
N CYS A 877 -19.86 -1.30 -3.88
CA CYS A 877 -20.96 -0.37 -3.65
C CYS A 877 -21.53 0.19 -4.97
N HIS A 878 -20.66 0.48 -5.94
CA HIS A 878 -21.08 0.88 -7.28
C HIS A 878 -21.89 -0.23 -7.98
N ARG A 879 -21.40 -1.49 -7.96
CA ARG A 879 -22.08 -2.62 -8.62
C ARG A 879 -23.45 -2.94 -8.03
N VAL A 880 -23.62 -2.81 -6.72
CA VAL A 880 -24.93 -3.02 -6.07
C VAL A 880 -25.84 -1.79 -6.14
N GLY A 881 -25.39 -0.70 -6.76
CA GLY A 881 -26.18 0.49 -7.04
C GLY A 881 -26.41 1.39 -5.85
N LEU A 882 -25.47 1.50 -4.92
CA LEU A 882 -25.54 2.52 -3.86
C LEU A 882 -25.46 3.93 -4.48
N ASN A 883 -26.01 4.91 -3.77
CA ASN A 883 -25.99 6.31 -4.19
C ASN A 883 -24.72 7.02 -3.72
N TYR A 884 -24.21 6.67 -2.54
CA TYR A 884 -23.00 7.28 -2.00
C TYR A 884 -22.21 6.29 -1.13
N VAL A 885 -20.90 6.57 -1.02
CA VAL A 885 -20.02 6.03 0.03
C VAL A 885 -19.57 7.17 0.93
N SER A 886 -19.25 6.86 2.18
CA SER A 886 -18.75 7.86 3.13
C SER A 886 -17.51 7.32 3.84
N CYS A 887 -16.46 8.12 3.91
CA CYS A 887 -15.16 7.75 4.44
C CYS A 887 -14.51 8.91 5.19
N SER A 888 -13.41 8.65 5.88
CA SER A 888 -12.62 9.73 6.51
C SER A 888 -12.15 10.76 5.47
N PRO A 889 -11.89 12.03 5.87
CA PRO A 889 -11.54 13.11 4.94
C PRO A 889 -10.40 12.77 3.97
N PHE A 890 -9.32 12.16 4.46
CA PHE A 890 -8.15 11.80 3.66
C PHE A 890 -8.40 10.63 2.69
N ARG A 891 -9.46 9.85 2.89
CA ARG A 891 -9.86 8.77 1.98
C ARG A 891 -10.77 9.25 0.84
N VAL A 892 -11.26 10.49 0.89
CA VAL A 892 -12.19 11.02 -0.13
C VAL A 892 -11.61 10.94 -1.56
N PRO A 893 -10.38 11.39 -1.87
CA PRO A 893 -9.84 11.27 -3.22
C PRO A 893 -9.68 9.82 -3.68
N ILE A 894 -9.26 8.92 -2.79
CA ILE A 894 -9.10 7.49 -3.05
C ILE A 894 -10.46 6.87 -3.45
N ALA A 895 -11.50 7.15 -2.66
CA ALA A 895 -12.85 6.67 -2.93
C ALA A 895 -13.42 7.28 -4.23
N ARG A 896 -13.12 8.54 -4.54
CA ARG A 896 -13.53 9.19 -5.79
C ARG A 896 -12.91 8.51 -7.01
N LEU A 897 -11.62 8.20 -6.96
CA LEU A 897 -10.95 7.48 -8.04
C LEU A 897 -11.51 6.06 -8.19
N ALA A 898 -11.69 5.32 -7.09
CA ALA A 898 -12.26 3.97 -7.12
C ALA A 898 -13.70 3.96 -7.69
N ALA A 899 -14.51 4.96 -7.34
CA ALA A 899 -15.87 5.12 -7.87
C ALA A 899 -15.87 5.42 -9.38
N ALA A 900 -14.95 6.26 -9.84
CA ALA A 900 -14.79 6.57 -11.27
C ALA A 900 -14.31 5.34 -12.05
N GLN A 901 -13.33 4.61 -11.50
CA GLN A 901 -12.85 3.35 -12.10
C GLN A 901 -13.97 2.31 -12.23
N ALA A 902 -14.78 2.13 -11.20
CA ALA A 902 -15.92 1.22 -11.25
C ALA A 902 -16.90 1.57 -12.37
N ALA A 903 -17.19 2.86 -12.56
CA ALA A 903 -18.05 3.32 -13.65
C ALA A 903 -17.43 3.11 -15.02
N VAL A 904 -16.12 3.32 -15.17
CA VAL A 904 -15.41 3.06 -16.44
C VAL A 904 -15.31 1.57 -16.75
N GLU A 905 -15.09 0.73 -15.75
CA GLU A 905 -15.08 -0.74 -15.88
C GLU A 905 -16.45 -1.27 -16.34
N GLU A 906 -17.55 -0.69 -15.87
CA GLU A 906 -18.91 -1.03 -16.31
C GLU A 906 -19.17 -0.66 -17.78
N MET A 907 -18.45 0.34 -18.33
CA MET A 907 -18.59 0.79 -19.72
C MET A 907 -17.87 -0.11 -20.75
N LYS A 908 -16.97 -0.99 -20.27
CA LYS A 908 -16.28 -2.00 -21.10
C LYS A 908 -17.16 -3.23 -21.33
#